data_505fbe80a92c6f47962076180925bb29
#
_entry.id   505fbe80a92c6f47962076180925bb29
#
_cell.length_a   1.000
_cell.length_b   1.000
_cell.length_c   1.000
_cell.angle_alpha   90.00
_cell.angle_beta   90.00
_cell.angle_gamma   90.00
#
_symmetry.space_group_name_H-M   'P 1'
#
loop_
_entity.id
_entity.type
_entity.pdbx_description
1 polymer ?
#
loop_
_entity_poly.entity_id
_entity_poly.type
_entity_poly.pdbx_seq_one_letter_code
_entity_poly.pdbx_strand_id
1 'polypeptide(L)'
;MYIAVYIVAVAVFIFMSAVYISDMKNRDISLAENAGKLKKRLKAAAFTASAVNGVLGIADIARILKSDMFVHIFLFIGIVSAVETVIYLLYMKLGFKTLRFSAKVIFISSLLELTVFNYPSFYLWNSDFKEQSVEISKAYYGSENSFYDEQNNLIAANGAGEFKVSIENFNGRIGSVYADLDFGKDTQRVLFKIDAGDEAQKALLRTDYISRYMVNGRINSQTVQTLFSGDVNEIHLRFILENPGDSVNLKGITFNKPIPFTVSVLRLTATVLIPILAYVFYAAAVMKRKYEKGKRFCNWGAAIITAAFCAMAVGTVAYRLETPLAEEMKQTKGNQITQELVDAFSNGQVNLLAEPSAELLGMDNPYDRTERDVVGCDFEWDHLLYDGAYFSYYGIAPVLLLFWPYHSLTGYYFPATIAVLLFAVIGMVGLSLAYMTFIRKWFGGLSTGMALAGLIIIQLVSGIWFCIGRPDIYEIAESAGFAFLTWGAWLLFDGNIIGPGKISFVKTALSSLILAVSVLCRPTLAVYCICAVIFMIYAIPRSASVTGVSGSDIRRSRYIVYILCAAVPMLMIALIQMWYNYVRFGSPFDFGIQYSLTINDFTNAQYHSKLSLVPVFNYLFGIPSFVMRYPFVYTEYQSLDVEGFLYADLITKNTSGIFFLVLPAFAYFLSGKALKMLPDKKSRILSILYIGLPCVIMPVIIMAAVWESGYSIRYMVDFSWEMAMGAFAVFFCIYLNMKNQTVKKLMKKFFMFSMVWAIAVSGFQIADQMFNNSFNSFPEIQYSIEQAFAFWK
;
A
#
# COMPACT_ATOMS: atom_id res chain seq x y z
N MET A 1 31.34 -16.42 -13.33
CA MET A 1 30.60 -17.23 -14.29
C MET A 1 29.20 -16.65 -14.56
N TYR A 2 28.39 -16.33 -13.55
CA TYR A 2 27.03 -15.76 -13.73
C TYR A 2 26.99 -14.43 -14.48
N ILE A 3 27.89 -13.50 -14.18
CA ILE A 3 28.00 -12.21 -14.87
C ILE A 3 28.32 -12.41 -16.37
N ALA A 4 29.16 -13.39 -16.72
CA ALA A 4 29.51 -13.70 -18.11
C ALA A 4 28.29 -14.27 -18.88
N VAL A 5 27.51 -15.17 -18.25
CA VAL A 5 26.27 -15.71 -18.84
C VAL A 5 25.21 -14.61 -18.99
N TYR A 6 25.11 -13.70 -18.04
CA TYR A 6 24.23 -12.54 -18.08
C TYR A 6 24.61 -11.58 -19.21
N ILE A 7 25.90 -11.24 -19.32
CA ILE A 7 26.44 -10.38 -20.39
C ILE A 7 26.22 -11.02 -21.77
N VAL A 8 26.45 -12.33 -21.89
CA VAL A 8 26.22 -13.06 -23.15
C VAL A 8 24.74 -13.07 -23.52
N ALA A 9 23.85 -13.27 -22.57
CA ALA A 9 22.39 -13.27 -22.83
C ALA A 9 21.89 -11.88 -23.22
N VAL A 10 22.37 -10.82 -22.54
CA VAL A 10 22.06 -9.43 -22.91
C VAL A 10 22.67 -9.07 -24.25
N ALA A 11 23.90 -9.51 -24.55
CA ALA A 11 24.56 -9.29 -25.83
C ALA A 11 23.83 -10.02 -26.98
N VAL A 12 23.39 -11.25 -26.76
CA VAL A 12 22.58 -12.02 -27.72
C VAL A 12 21.23 -11.33 -27.97
N PHE A 13 20.58 -10.84 -26.90
CA PHE A 13 19.32 -10.09 -27.02
C PHE A 13 19.53 -8.79 -27.82
N ILE A 14 20.58 -8.02 -27.51
CA ILE A 14 20.89 -6.77 -28.23
C ILE A 14 21.25 -7.08 -29.68
N PHE A 15 22.03 -8.14 -29.94
CA PHE A 15 22.42 -8.57 -31.30
C PHE A 15 21.19 -9.03 -32.11
N MET A 16 20.33 -9.85 -31.52
CA MET A 16 19.09 -10.32 -32.19
C MET A 16 18.13 -9.14 -32.45
N SER A 17 18.02 -8.22 -31.52
CA SER A 17 17.22 -6.99 -31.69
C SER A 17 17.81 -6.07 -32.74
N ALA A 18 19.15 -5.92 -32.82
CA ALA A 18 19.85 -5.13 -33.83
C ALA A 18 19.77 -5.74 -35.24
N VAL A 19 19.98 -7.04 -35.37
CA VAL A 19 19.81 -7.79 -36.63
C VAL A 19 18.37 -7.66 -37.15
N TYR A 20 17.41 -7.74 -36.24
CA TYR A 20 16.00 -7.61 -36.56
C TYR A 20 15.63 -6.19 -37.03
N ILE A 21 16.16 -5.15 -36.37
CA ILE A 21 15.98 -3.74 -36.76
C ILE A 21 16.66 -3.46 -38.12
N SER A 22 17.85 -4.04 -38.38
CA SER A 22 18.57 -3.93 -39.63
C SER A 22 17.83 -4.59 -40.77
N ASP A 23 17.27 -5.77 -40.55
CA ASP A 23 16.48 -6.50 -41.58
C ASP A 23 15.18 -5.78 -41.95
N MET A 24 14.56 -5.07 -40.95
CA MET A 24 13.37 -4.25 -41.21
C MET A 24 13.69 -2.96 -42.00
N LYS A 25 14.89 -2.41 -41.86
CA LYS A 25 15.29 -1.18 -42.53
C LYS A 25 15.63 -1.38 -44.01
N ASN A 26 15.99 -2.60 -44.40
CA ASN A 26 16.47 -2.93 -45.74
C ASN A 26 15.41 -3.50 -46.70
N ARG A 27 14.16 -3.66 -46.26
CA ARG A 27 13.08 -4.24 -47.12
C ARG A 27 11.89 -3.30 -47.26
N ASP A 28 11.96 -2.46 -48.26
CA ASP A 28 10.83 -1.66 -48.78
C ASP A 28 9.84 -2.47 -49.62
N ILE A 29 9.74 -3.79 -49.42
CA ILE A 29 8.90 -4.65 -50.28
C ILE A 29 7.93 -5.46 -49.40
N SER A 30 6.64 -5.22 -49.66
CA SER A 30 5.43 -5.97 -49.20
C SER A 30 5.33 -6.29 -47.73
N LEU A 31 5.00 -5.27 -46.92
CA LEU A 31 4.74 -5.35 -45.48
C LEU A 31 3.63 -6.32 -45.04
N ALA A 32 2.69 -6.68 -45.95
CA ALA A 32 1.50 -7.47 -45.57
C ALA A 32 1.78 -8.98 -45.49
N GLU A 33 2.58 -9.53 -46.39
CA GLU A 33 2.82 -10.97 -46.50
C GLU A 33 3.87 -11.48 -45.49
N ASN A 34 4.91 -10.68 -45.27
CA ASN A 34 5.94 -10.99 -44.26
C ASN A 34 5.47 -10.78 -42.81
N ALA A 35 4.55 -9.85 -42.58
CA ALA A 35 3.91 -9.66 -41.26
C ALA A 35 3.12 -10.91 -40.82
N GLY A 36 2.51 -11.65 -41.75
CA GLY A 36 1.80 -12.89 -41.45
C GLY A 36 2.71 -14.05 -41.03
N LYS A 37 3.85 -14.23 -41.73
CA LYS A 37 4.85 -15.26 -41.42
C LYS A 37 5.59 -14.97 -40.10
N LEU A 38 5.93 -13.72 -39.87
CA LEU A 38 6.55 -13.25 -38.64
C LEU A 38 5.60 -13.39 -37.43
N LYS A 39 4.32 -13.03 -37.61
CA LYS A 39 3.27 -13.20 -36.59
C LYS A 39 3.09 -14.66 -36.17
N LYS A 40 3.20 -15.63 -37.11
CA LYS A 40 3.18 -17.07 -36.80
C LYS A 40 4.42 -17.52 -36.04
N ARG A 41 5.63 -17.10 -36.45
CA ARG A 41 6.89 -17.49 -35.78
C ARG A 41 6.98 -16.92 -34.35
N LEU A 42 6.56 -15.68 -34.13
CA LEU A 42 6.60 -15.03 -32.83
C LEU A 42 5.47 -15.52 -31.90
N LYS A 43 4.31 -15.91 -32.43
CA LYS A 43 3.30 -16.64 -31.65
C LYS A 43 3.82 -18.01 -31.19
N ALA A 44 4.54 -18.73 -32.06
CA ALA A 44 5.15 -20.01 -31.71
C ALA A 44 6.24 -19.82 -30.64
N ALA A 45 7.10 -18.83 -30.76
CA ALA A 45 8.15 -18.52 -29.76
C ALA A 45 7.55 -18.10 -28.39
N ALA A 46 6.53 -17.23 -28.41
CA ALA A 46 5.85 -16.81 -27.19
C ALA A 46 5.10 -17.99 -26.53
N PHE A 47 4.48 -18.86 -27.31
CA PHE A 47 3.81 -20.06 -26.78
C PHE A 47 4.82 -21.06 -26.22
N THR A 48 5.95 -21.28 -26.90
CA THR A 48 7.02 -22.16 -26.42
C THR A 48 7.64 -21.62 -25.11
N ALA A 49 7.92 -20.32 -25.04
CA ALA A 49 8.44 -19.68 -23.85
C ALA A 49 7.45 -19.76 -22.68
N SER A 50 6.15 -19.54 -22.93
CA SER A 50 5.11 -19.65 -21.90
C SER A 50 4.89 -21.10 -21.45
N ALA A 51 5.00 -22.07 -22.35
CA ALA A 51 4.91 -23.49 -22.02
C ALA A 51 6.12 -23.97 -21.21
N VAL A 52 7.33 -23.54 -21.58
CA VAL A 52 8.56 -23.82 -20.82
C VAL A 52 8.47 -23.20 -19.42
N ASN A 53 8.03 -21.94 -19.31
CA ASN A 53 7.86 -21.28 -18.00
C ASN A 53 6.77 -21.95 -17.15
N GLY A 54 5.69 -22.44 -17.75
CA GLY A 54 4.66 -23.21 -17.05
C GLY A 54 5.20 -24.53 -16.49
N VAL A 55 5.97 -25.26 -17.29
CA VAL A 55 6.60 -26.53 -16.88
C VAL A 55 7.64 -26.29 -15.78
N LEU A 56 8.41 -25.22 -15.87
CA LEU A 56 9.42 -24.86 -14.87
C LEU A 56 8.81 -24.37 -13.57
N GLY A 57 7.74 -23.59 -13.62
CA GLY A 57 6.96 -23.22 -12.43
C GLY A 57 6.36 -24.43 -11.71
N ILE A 58 5.90 -25.43 -12.47
CA ILE A 58 5.42 -26.71 -11.90
C ILE A 58 6.57 -27.51 -11.29
N ALA A 59 7.74 -27.55 -11.92
CA ALA A 59 8.93 -28.22 -11.41
C ALA A 59 9.49 -27.59 -10.15
N ASP A 60 9.43 -26.25 -10.04
CA ASP A 60 9.83 -25.49 -8.86
C ASP A 60 8.84 -25.73 -7.67
N ILE A 61 7.55 -25.69 -7.96
CA ILE A 61 6.50 -26.05 -6.98
C ILE A 61 6.66 -27.50 -6.48
N ALA A 62 7.06 -28.40 -7.37
CA ALA A 62 7.26 -29.80 -7.02
C ALA A 62 8.61 -30.09 -6.31
N ARG A 63 9.47 -29.09 -6.14
CA ARG A 63 10.84 -29.23 -5.58
C ARG A 63 11.67 -30.32 -6.25
N ILE A 64 11.51 -30.54 -7.53
CA ILE A 64 12.18 -31.61 -8.27
C ILE A 64 13.64 -31.26 -8.59
N LEU A 65 13.96 -29.97 -8.64
CA LEU A 65 15.31 -29.48 -8.95
C LEU A 65 16.00 -29.01 -7.65
N LYS A 66 16.91 -29.83 -7.12
CA LYS A 66 17.66 -29.56 -5.89
C LYS A 66 18.87 -28.60 -6.07
N SER A 67 19.06 -27.99 -7.22
CA SER A 67 20.23 -27.16 -7.51
C SER A 67 19.85 -25.70 -7.73
N ASP A 68 20.28 -24.82 -6.83
CA ASP A 68 20.08 -23.36 -6.91
C ASP A 68 20.56 -22.74 -8.22
N MET A 69 21.58 -23.32 -8.83
CA MET A 69 22.12 -22.84 -10.11
C MET A 69 21.13 -22.93 -11.26
N PHE A 70 20.37 -24.03 -11.36
CA PHE A 70 19.39 -24.22 -12.40
C PHE A 70 18.17 -23.34 -12.19
N VAL A 71 17.73 -23.14 -10.96
CA VAL A 71 16.62 -22.24 -10.62
C VAL A 71 16.90 -20.80 -11.09
N HIS A 72 18.12 -20.29 -10.85
CA HIS A 72 18.48 -18.94 -11.29
C HIS A 72 18.58 -18.80 -12.81
N ILE A 73 19.10 -19.81 -13.51
CA ILE A 73 19.17 -19.80 -14.97
C ILE A 73 17.76 -19.83 -15.56
N PHE A 74 16.87 -20.66 -15.05
CA PHE A 74 15.51 -20.78 -15.55
C PHE A 74 14.64 -19.57 -15.21
N LEU A 75 14.79 -19.00 -14.00
CA LEU A 75 14.16 -17.74 -13.63
C LEU A 75 14.60 -16.62 -14.59
N PHE A 76 15.88 -16.56 -14.90
CA PHE A 76 16.43 -15.60 -15.85
C PHE A 76 15.87 -15.77 -17.27
N ILE A 77 15.84 -17.00 -17.80
CA ILE A 77 15.23 -17.30 -19.09
C ILE A 77 13.75 -16.96 -19.10
N GLY A 78 13.05 -17.22 -17.99
CA GLY A 78 11.65 -16.87 -17.79
C GLY A 78 11.40 -15.35 -17.82
N ILE A 79 12.22 -14.60 -17.12
CA ILE A 79 12.16 -13.12 -17.10
C ILE A 79 12.45 -12.55 -18.49
N VAL A 80 13.52 -13.02 -19.17
CA VAL A 80 13.87 -12.59 -20.51
C VAL A 80 12.73 -12.89 -21.50
N SER A 81 12.17 -14.09 -21.46
CA SER A 81 11.04 -14.49 -22.32
C SER A 81 9.77 -13.68 -22.03
N ALA A 82 9.50 -13.37 -20.78
CA ALA A 82 8.39 -12.49 -20.39
C ALA A 82 8.60 -11.07 -20.90
N VAL A 83 9.81 -10.53 -20.77
CA VAL A 83 10.19 -9.21 -21.29
C VAL A 83 10.09 -9.18 -22.81
N GLU A 84 10.60 -10.19 -23.53
CA GLU A 84 10.47 -10.31 -24.98
C GLU A 84 9.02 -10.39 -25.41
N THR A 85 8.20 -11.17 -24.72
CA THR A 85 6.75 -11.27 -24.99
C THR A 85 6.06 -9.93 -24.79
N VAL A 86 6.40 -9.21 -23.72
CA VAL A 86 5.88 -7.86 -23.44
C VAL A 86 6.33 -6.88 -24.52
N ILE A 87 7.61 -6.86 -24.88
CA ILE A 87 8.15 -6.01 -25.97
C ILE A 87 7.45 -6.32 -27.28
N TYR A 88 7.25 -7.60 -27.62
CA TYR A 88 6.54 -8.03 -28.80
C TYR A 88 5.06 -7.62 -28.80
N LEU A 89 4.35 -7.84 -27.71
CA LEU A 89 2.97 -7.39 -27.57
C LEU A 89 2.86 -5.86 -27.64
N LEU A 90 3.82 -5.15 -27.07
CA LEU A 90 3.97 -3.71 -27.19
C LEU A 90 4.22 -3.29 -28.65
N TYR A 91 5.13 -3.94 -29.35
CA TYR A 91 5.42 -3.66 -30.78
C TYR A 91 4.19 -3.87 -31.67
N MET A 92 3.54 -5.03 -31.56
CA MET A 92 2.39 -5.38 -32.41
C MET A 92 1.16 -4.51 -32.20
N LYS A 93 0.97 -4.00 -30.99
CA LYS A 93 -0.21 -3.18 -30.62
C LYS A 93 0.07 -1.70 -30.50
N LEU A 94 1.30 -1.29 -30.22
CA LEU A 94 1.63 0.07 -29.82
C LEU A 94 2.40 0.87 -30.89
N GLY A 95 2.96 0.20 -31.90
CA GLY A 95 3.63 0.81 -33.05
C GLY A 95 5.06 1.29 -32.77
N PHE A 96 5.78 1.60 -33.84
CA PHE A 96 7.21 1.93 -33.89
C PHE A 96 7.62 3.10 -32.96
N LYS A 97 6.74 4.09 -32.75
CA LYS A 97 7.02 5.25 -31.89
C LYS A 97 7.20 4.85 -30.43
N THR A 98 6.40 3.88 -29.96
CA THR A 98 6.50 3.36 -28.58
C THR A 98 7.77 2.54 -28.40
N LEU A 99 8.11 1.69 -29.37
CA LEU A 99 9.36 0.93 -29.34
C LEU A 99 10.58 1.86 -29.27
N ARG A 100 10.61 2.91 -30.12
CA ARG A 100 11.69 3.90 -30.12
C ARG A 100 11.78 4.66 -28.78
N PHE A 101 10.65 4.96 -28.17
CA PHE A 101 10.63 5.58 -26.83
C PHE A 101 11.16 4.62 -25.76
N SER A 102 10.69 3.37 -25.78
CA SER A 102 11.14 2.33 -24.82
C SER A 102 12.65 2.09 -24.93
N ALA A 103 13.18 2.00 -26.14
CA ALA A 103 14.62 1.85 -26.35
C ALA A 103 15.42 3.04 -25.78
N LYS A 104 14.92 4.27 -25.96
CA LYS A 104 15.54 5.47 -25.35
C LYS A 104 15.50 5.42 -23.83
N VAL A 105 14.37 5.02 -23.24
CA VAL A 105 14.23 4.91 -21.77
C VAL A 105 15.21 3.86 -21.25
N ILE A 106 15.26 2.67 -21.85
CA ILE A 106 16.19 1.60 -21.47
C ILE A 106 17.63 2.11 -21.55
N PHE A 107 18.01 2.75 -22.64
CA PHE A 107 19.36 3.31 -22.82
C PHE A 107 19.70 4.35 -21.75
N ILE A 108 18.82 5.33 -21.52
CA ILE A 108 19.02 6.37 -20.53
C ILE A 108 19.07 5.78 -19.13
N SER A 109 18.15 4.87 -18.76
CA SER A 109 18.15 4.22 -17.44
C SER A 109 19.40 3.39 -17.23
N SER A 110 19.85 2.66 -18.26
CA SER A 110 21.12 1.91 -18.19
C SER A 110 22.33 2.85 -18.03
N LEU A 111 22.35 3.96 -18.76
CA LEU A 111 23.41 4.96 -18.62
C LEU A 111 23.43 5.57 -17.24
N LEU A 112 22.26 5.93 -16.69
CA LEU A 112 22.15 6.45 -15.33
C LEU A 112 22.61 5.41 -14.30
N GLU A 113 22.24 4.15 -14.49
CA GLU A 113 22.64 3.05 -13.62
C GLU A 113 24.17 2.85 -13.62
N LEU A 114 24.78 2.94 -14.80
CA LEU A 114 26.22 2.78 -14.95
C LEU A 114 27.05 4.00 -14.52
N THR A 115 26.44 5.18 -14.43
CA THR A 115 27.17 6.42 -14.11
C THR A 115 26.68 7.07 -12.82
N VAL A 116 25.50 7.67 -12.83
CA VAL A 116 24.99 8.49 -11.71
C VAL A 116 24.81 7.66 -10.45
N PHE A 117 24.22 6.47 -10.59
CA PHE A 117 23.95 5.60 -9.44
C PHE A 117 25.19 4.84 -8.94
N ASN A 118 26.27 4.89 -9.68
CA ASN A 118 27.59 4.41 -9.27
C ASN A 118 28.59 5.56 -8.98
N TYR A 119 28.08 6.77 -8.80
CA TYR A 119 28.90 7.92 -8.43
C TYR A 119 29.87 7.65 -7.27
N PRO A 120 29.47 6.96 -6.18
CA PRO A 120 30.38 6.64 -5.10
C PRO A 120 31.62 5.85 -5.53
N SER A 121 31.46 4.92 -6.49
CA SER A 121 32.60 4.14 -7.03
C SER A 121 33.59 5.01 -7.80
N PHE A 122 33.11 6.06 -8.49
CA PHE A 122 33.98 6.98 -9.25
C PHE A 122 34.57 8.07 -8.39
N TYR A 123 33.91 8.47 -7.30
CA TYR A 123 34.35 9.53 -6.40
C TYR A 123 35.73 9.25 -5.81
N LEU A 124 36.01 7.99 -5.49
CA LEU A 124 37.25 7.53 -4.90
C LEU A 124 38.40 7.34 -5.92
N TRP A 125 38.17 7.58 -7.23
CA TRP A 125 39.23 7.54 -8.23
C TRP A 125 40.15 8.78 -8.17
N ASN A 126 39.78 9.78 -7.38
CA ASN A 126 40.62 10.93 -7.14
C ASN A 126 41.85 10.51 -6.32
N SER A 127 43.04 10.97 -6.72
CA SER A 127 44.32 10.69 -6.06
C SER A 127 44.43 11.18 -4.61
N ASP A 128 43.49 12.06 -4.20
CA ASP A 128 43.44 12.58 -2.83
C ASP A 128 42.93 11.53 -1.82
N PHE A 129 42.22 10.50 -2.29
CA PHE A 129 41.72 9.41 -1.46
C PHE A 129 42.69 8.22 -1.54
N LYS A 130 43.54 8.09 -0.56
CA LYS A 130 44.46 6.95 -0.44
C LYS A 130 43.86 5.85 0.42
N GLU A 131 43.88 4.60 -0.06
CA GLU A 131 43.48 3.46 0.75
C GLU A 131 44.43 3.31 1.94
N GLN A 132 43.85 3.26 3.16
CA GLN A 132 44.62 3.16 4.40
C GLN A 132 43.89 2.26 5.39
N SER A 133 44.59 1.20 5.82
CA SER A 133 44.08 0.31 6.89
C SER A 133 44.39 0.91 8.25
N VAL A 134 43.44 0.81 9.16
CA VAL A 134 43.54 1.28 10.53
C VAL A 134 44.10 0.18 11.43
N GLU A 135 45.06 0.47 12.27
CA GLU A 135 45.53 -0.42 13.31
C GLU A 135 44.54 -0.43 14.49
N ILE A 136 43.55 -1.37 14.45
CA ILE A 136 42.41 -1.40 15.39
C ILE A 136 42.85 -1.56 16.84
N SER A 137 44.00 -2.24 17.11
CA SER A 137 44.53 -2.42 18.46
C SER A 137 44.84 -1.09 19.15
N LYS A 138 45.32 -0.08 18.42
CA LYS A 138 45.64 1.25 18.94
C LYS A 138 44.44 2.21 18.98
N ALA A 139 43.44 1.95 18.15
CA ALA A 139 42.28 2.82 17.98
C ALA A 139 41.06 2.37 18.82
N TYR A 140 41.12 1.18 19.44
CA TYR A 140 40.02 0.66 20.21
C TYR A 140 39.92 1.24 21.62
N TYR A 141 38.73 1.68 22.01
CA TYR A 141 38.40 2.04 23.36
C TYR A 141 37.49 0.98 23.94
N GLY A 142 37.95 0.34 25.05
CA GLY A 142 37.22 -0.72 25.73
C GLY A 142 35.78 -0.30 26.15
N SER A 143 34.86 -1.27 26.10
CA SER A 143 33.51 -1.13 26.62
C SER A 143 33.11 -2.39 27.39
N GLU A 144 32.04 -2.31 28.17
CA GLU A 144 31.57 -3.44 28.98
C GLU A 144 31.20 -4.67 28.13
N ASN A 145 30.73 -4.46 26.90
CA ASN A 145 30.27 -5.52 26.00
C ASN A 145 31.31 -5.92 24.95
N SER A 146 32.56 -5.42 24.98
CA SER A 146 33.57 -5.71 23.98
C SER A 146 34.98 -5.79 24.54
N PHE A 147 35.86 -6.53 23.85
CA PHE A 147 37.28 -6.64 24.17
C PHE A 147 38.10 -6.84 22.91
N TYR A 148 39.36 -6.46 22.97
CA TYR A 148 40.32 -6.74 21.90
C TYR A 148 40.98 -8.10 22.12
N ASP A 149 40.85 -8.95 21.10
CA ASP A 149 41.49 -10.29 21.05
C ASP A 149 42.86 -10.17 20.34
N GLU A 150 43.92 -10.23 21.13
CA GLU A 150 45.29 -10.14 20.60
C GLU A 150 45.68 -11.32 19.72
N GLN A 151 45.14 -12.51 19.97
CA GLN A 151 45.48 -13.71 19.22
C GLN A 151 44.92 -13.68 17.80
N ASN A 152 43.71 -13.19 17.66
CA ASN A 152 43.01 -13.10 16.37
C ASN A 152 43.09 -11.72 15.74
N ASN A 153 43.66 -10.71 16.42
CA ASN A 153 43.78 -9.32 16.00
C ASN A 153 42.40 -8.75 15.58
N LEU A 154 41.42 -8.89 16.45
CA LEU A 154 40.04 -8.42 16.23
C LEU A 154 39.41 -7.86 17.50
N ILE A 155 38.33 -7.05 17.34
CA ILE A 155 37.49 -6.61 18.44
C ILE A 155 36.25 -7.50 18.47
N ALA A 156 36.10 -8.28 19.55
CA ALA A 156 34.91 -9.07 19.78
C ALA A 156 33.94 -8.30 20.67
N ALA A 157 32.66 -8.21 20.26
CA ALA A 157 31.60 -7.60 21.02
C ALA A 157 30.42 -8.57 21.17
N ASN A 158 29.87 -8.68 22.38
CA ASN A 158 28.78 -9.59 22.71
C ASN A 158 27.76 -8.89 23.62
N GLY A 159 26.46 -9.06 23.29
CA GLY A 159 25.36 -8.43 24.01
C GLY A 159 25.07 -7.00 23.55
N ALA A 160 23.90 -6.50 23.99
CA ALA A 160 23.51 -5.13 23.70
C ALA A 160 24.52 -4.14 24.28
N GLY A 161 24.84 -3.10 23.50
CA GLY A 161 25.80 -2.08 23.93
C GLY A 161 26.52 -1.44 22.75
N GLU A 162 27.41 -0.51 23.06
CA GLU A 162 28.19 0.23 22.09
C GLU A 162 29.69 -0.01 22.30
N PHE A 163 30.42 -0.23 21.21
CA PHE A 163 31.87 -0.12 21.21
C PHE A 163 32.35 0.89 20.20
N LYS A 164 33.53 1.46 20.45
CA LYS A 164 34.03 2.60 19.72
C LYS A 164 35.48 2.38 19.25
N VAL A 165 35.74 2.79 18.01
CA VAL A 165 37.10 2.89 17.47
C VAL A 165 37.34 4.35 17.17
N SER A 166 38.41 4.95 17.79
CA SER A 166 38.73 6.38 17.69
C SER A 166 40.12 6.57 17.11
N ILE A 167 40.19 7.41 16.11
CA ILE A 167 41.44 7.72 15.42
C ILE A 167 41.65 9.22 15.51
N GLU A 168 42.65 9.63 16.24
CA GLU A 168 43.08 11.02 16.45
C GLU A 168 44.27 11.34 15.55
N ASN A 169 44.40 12.62 15.18
CA ASN A 169 45.53 13.13 14.35
C ASN A 169 45.65 12.39 13.00
N PHE A 170 44.55 12.03 12.39
CA PHE A 170 44.55 11.31 11.11
C PHE A 170 45.13 12.15 9.98
N ASN A 171 44.73 13.42 9.87
CA ASN A 171 45.20 14.42 8.89
C ASN A 171 45.20 13.92 7.43
N GLY A 172 44.07 13.48 6.98
CA GLY A 172 43.88 12.98 5.62
C GLY A 172 42.41 12.96 5.17
N ARG A 173 42.21 12.84 3.86
CA ARG A 173 40.87 12.79 3.29
C ARG A 173 40.25 11.41 3.42
N ILE A 174 39.00 11.37 3.90
CA ILE A 174 38.21 10.16 4.02
C ILE A 174 36.97 10.30 3.13
N GLY A 175 36.86 9.48 2.09
CA GLY A 175 35.72 9.42 1.18
C GLY A 175 34.87 8.15 1.39
N SER A 176 35.45 7.12 2.06
CA SER A 176 34.70 5.94 2.51
C SER A 176 35.34 5.31 3.73
N VAL A 177 34.49 4.65 4.51
CA VAL A 177 34.89 3.79 5.64
C VAL A 177 34.40 2.39 5.36
N TYR A 178 35.27 1.42 5.31
CA TYR A 178 34.94 0.00 5.26
C TYR A 178 35.26 -0.63 6.60
N ALA A 179 34.27 -1.30 7.20
CA ALA A 179 34.43 -2.08 8.41
C ALA A 179 34.23 -3.57 8.10
N ASP A 180 35.27 -4.36 8.32
CA ASP A 180 35.22 -5.80 8.10
C ASP A 180 34.61 -6.49 9.32
N LEU A 181 33.30 -6.71 9.26
CA LEU A 181 32.50 -7.31 10.33
C LEU A 181 32.17 -8.77 10.01
N ASP A 182 32.39 -9.61 11.02
CA ASP A 182 31.92 -10.99 11.05
C ASP A 182 30.78 -11.09 12.08
N PHE A 183 29.59 -11.40 11.60
CA PHE A 183 28.37 -11.40 12.42
C PHE A 183 28.17 -12.74 13.10
N GLY A 184 27.79 -12.72 14.37
CA GLY A 184 27.34 -13.92 15.08
C GLY A 184 26.08 -14.51 14.46
N LYS A 185 25.81 -15.78 14.82
CA LYS A 185 24.73 -16.56 14.20
C LYS A 185 23.35 -15.90 14.32
N ASP A 186 23.10 -15.24 15.45
CA ASP A 186 21.81 -14.64 15.75
C ASP A 186 21.76 -13.14 15.45
N THR A 187 22.89 -12.51 15.11
CA THR A 187 23.01 -11.08 14.81
C THR A 187 22.66 -10.81 13.35
N GLN A 188 21.61 -10.09 13.13
CA GLN A 188 21.16 -9.71 11.80
C GLN A 188 21.76 -8.38 11.32
N ARG A 189 21.98 -7.44 12.24
CA ARG A 189 22.43 -6.09 11.92
C ARG A 189 23.19 -5.44 13.07
N VAL A 190 24.05 -4.46 12.72
CA VAL A 190 24.74 -3.59 13.66
C VAL A 190 24.49 -2.15 13.23
N LEU A 191 24.07 -1.28 14.15
CA LEU A 191 23.92 0.14 13.87
C LEU A 191 25.29 0.82 13.91
N PHE A 192 25.68 1.43 12.80
CA PHE A 192 26.95 2.13 12.64
C PHE A 192 26.74 3.63 12.60
N LYS A 193 27.54 4.37 13.37
CA LYS A 193 27.55 5.84 13.41
C LYS A 193 28.96 6.38 13.32
N ILE A 194 29.10 7.57 12.73
CA ILE A 194 30.38 8.27 12.62
C ILE A 194 30.26 9.65 13.27
N ASP A 195 31.22 9.98 14.13
CA ASP A 195 31.45 11.33 14.61
C ASP A 195 32.86 11.75 14.12
N ALA A 196 32.98 12.89 13.45
CA ALA A 196 34.27 13.32 12.89
C ALA A 196 34.46 14.84 12.95
N GLY A 197 35.69 15.26 13.01
CA GLY A 197 36.14 16.65 12.81
C GLY A 197 36.86 16.82 11.47
N ASP A 198 36.50 17.84 10.70
CA ASP A 198 37.08 18.16 9.40
C ASP A 198 37.55 19.62 9.33
N GLU A 199 38.03 20.08 8.17
CA GLU A 199 38.52 21.47 8.00
C GLU A 199 37.44 22.52 8.19
N ALA A 200 36.15 22.19 7.87
CA ALA A 200 35.04 23.12 8.05
C ALA A 200 34.56 23.16 9.51
N GLN A 201 34.71 22.05 10.24
CA GLN A 201 34.29 21.89 11.62
C GLN A 201 35.33 21.08 12.39
N LYS A 202 36.13 21.76 13.18
CA LYS A 202 37.19 21.11 13.96
C LYS A 202 36.70 20.35 15.19
N ALA A 203 35.55 20.72 15.75
CA ALA A 203 34.90 19.94 16.78
C ALA A 203 34.25 18.69 16.16
N LEU A 204 34.13 17.62 16.97
CA LEU A 204 33.49 16.40 16.52
C LEU A 204 32.06 16.66 16.05
N LEU A 205 31.82 16.36 14.78
CA LEU A 205 30.48 16.40 14.17
C LEU A 205 29.77 15.11 14.43
N ARG A 206 28.60 15.20 15.06
CA ARG A 206 27.65 14.07 14.99
C ARG A 206 27.03 14.04 13.61
N THR A 207 27.38 13.00 12.87
CA THR A 207 26.88 12.79 11.53
C THR A 207 25.73 11.77 11.57
N ASP A 208 24.63 12.12 12.25
CA ASP A 208 23.46 11.25 12.35
C ASP A 208 22.89 10.82 10.98
N TYR A 209 23.10 11.62 9.95
CA TYR A 209 22.78 11.26 8.56
C TYR A 209 23.65 10.13 7.99
N ILE A 210 24.82 9.84 8.57
CA ILE A 210 25.66 8.69 8.23
C ILE A 210 25.29 7.45 9.08
N SER A 211 24.39 7.62 10.04
CA SER A 211 23.85 6.50 10.81
C SER A 211 23.16 5.51 9.89
N ARG A 212 23.64 4.27 9.83
CA ARG A 212 23.08 3.21 9.01
C ARG A 212 23.34 1.83 9.60
N TYR A 213 22.52 0.87 9.19
CA TYR A 213 22.74 -0.51 9.56
C TYR A 213 23.75 -1.19 8.62
N MET A 214 24.73 -1.87 9.22
CA MET A 214 25.51 -2.91 8.57
C MET A 214 24.79 -4.24 8.76
N VAL A 215 24.55 -4.97 7.68
CA VAL A 215 23.60 -6.09 7.65
C VAL A 215 24.33 -7.38 7.34
N ASN A 216 24.08 -8.42 8.12
CA ASN A 216 24.62 -9.75 7.93
C ASN A 216 24.29 -10.29 6.52
N GLY A 217 25.26 -10.94 5.88
CA GLY A 217 25.11 -11.44 4.51
C GLY A 217 25.18 -10.37 3.40
N ARG A 218 25.35 -9.06 3.74
CA ARG A 218 25.43 -7.94 2.81
C ARG A 218 26.75 -7.19 2.92
N ILE A 219 27.80 -7.69 2.26
CA ILE A 219 29.16 -7.10 2.31
C ILE A 219 29.16 -5.61 1.93
N ASN A 220 28.34 -5.20 0.96
CA ASN A 220 28.25 -3.79 0.57
C ASN A 220 27.70 -2.89 1.68
N SER A 221 27.00 -3.44 2.69
CA SER A 221 26.52 -2.66 3.83
C SER A 221 27.65 -2.23 4.77
N GLN A 222 28.78 -2.90 4.69
CA GLN A 222 29.96 -2.63 5.51
C GLN A 222 30.83 -1.48 4.95
N THR A 223 30.48 -0.95 3.78
CA THR A 223 31.13 0.24 3.20
C THR A 223 30.20 1.44 3.35
N VAL A 224 30.68 2.50 3.97
CA VAL A 224 29.96 3.76 4.17
C VAL A 224 30.69 4.87 3.43
N GLN A 225 29.99 5.55 2.52
CA GLN A 225 30.48 6.75 1.88
C GLN A 225 30.41 7.93 2.85
N THR A 226 31.47 8.77 2.84
CA THR A 226 31.55 9.99 3.65
C THR A 226 31.74 11.21 2.75
N LEU A 227 31.28 12.37 3.21
CA LEU A 227 31.37 13.65 2.50
C LEU A 227 31.92 14.71 3.45
N PHE A 228 33.16 14.53 3.88
CA PHE A 228 33.83 15.50 4.73
C PHE A 228 34.45 16.66 3.90
N SER A 229 34.54 17.82 4.53
CA SER A 229 35.14 19.02 3.95
C SER A 229 36.64 19.05 4.20
N GLY A 230 37.44 18.67 3.20
CA GLY A 230 38.89 18.65 3.33
C GLY A 230 39.41 17.46 4.14
N ASP A 231 40.50 17.71 4.89
CA ASP A 231 41.13 16.67 5.70
C ASP A 231 40.36 16.45 7.03
N VAL A 232 40.28 15.19 7.40
CA VAL A 232 39.71 14.76 8.69
C VAL A 232 40.84 14.63 9.69
N ASN A 233 40.71 15.32 10.84
CA ASN A 233 41.70 15.29 11.90
C ASN A 233 41.41 14.24 12.97
N GLU A 234 40.15 14.01 13.23
CA GLU A 234 39.68 13.07 14.23
C GLU A 234 38.41 12.37 13.75
N ILE A 235 38.30 11.07 13.97
CA ILE A 235 37.12 10.29 13.59
C ILE A 235 36.83 9.20 14.63
N HIS A 236 35.57 9.13 15.06
CA HIS A 236 35.09 8.12 15.96
C HIS A 236 34.06 7.24 15.23
N LEU A 237 34.32 5.97 15.17
CA LEU A 237 33.44 4.96 14.56
C LEU A 237 32.74 4.18 15.67
N ARG A 238 31.44 4.28 15.73
CA ARG A 238 30.60 3.71 16.78
C ARG A 238 29.80 2.55 16.22
N PHE A 239 29.87 1.39 16.89
CA PHE A 239 29.15 0.17 16.54
C PHE A 239 28.21 -0.17 17.69
N ILE A 240 26.92 -0.22 17.42
CA ILE A 240 25.87 -0.43 18.41
C ILE A 240 25.15 -1.74 18.12
N LEU A 241 25.21 -2.67 19.08
CA LEU A 241 24.44 -3.89 19.10
C LEU A 241 23.15 -3.63 19.87
N GLU A 242 22.01 -3.95 19.27
CA GLU A 242 20.69 -3.56 19.81
C GLU A 242 20.10 -4.62 20.73
N ASN A 243 20.47 -5.91 20.59
CA ASN A 243 19.85 -7.00 21.31
C ASN A 243 20.85 -7.72 22.23
N PRO A 244 20.40 -8.28 23.37
CA PRO A 244 21.27 -9.04 24.28
C PRO A 244 21.92 -10.28 23.67
N GLY A 245 21.35 -10.86 22.60
CA GLY A 245 21.88 -12.00 21.87
C GLY A 245 22.84 -11.65 20.72
N ASP A 246 23.00 -10.35 20.42
CA ASP A 246 23.85 -9.92 19.34
C ASP A 246 25.34 -10.18 19.65
N SER A 247 26.10 -10.58 18.62
CA SER A 247 27.55 -10.70 18.69
C SER A 247 28.19 -10.33 17.35
N VAL A 248 29.36 -9.69 17.38
CA VAL A 248 30.07 -9.31 16.17
C VAL A 248 31.58 -9.26 16.43
N ASN A 249 32.37 -9.65 15.42
CA ASN A 249 33.82 -9.51 15.40
C ASN A 249 34.23 -8.47 14.34
N LEU A 250 34.83 -7.38 14.76
CA LEU A 250 35.43 -6.39 13.87
C LEU A 250 36.86 -6.80 13.56
N LYS A 251 37.13 -7.23 12.32
CA LYS A 251 38.44 -7.73 11.87
C LYS A 251 39.37 -6.60 11.38
N GLY A 252 38.79 -5.49 10.96
CA GLY A 252 39.59 -4.35 10.48
C GLY A 252 38.73 -3.21 9.98
N ILE A 253 39.36 -2.05 9.87
CA ILE A 253 38.80 -0.84 9.28
C ILE A 253 39.74 -0.37 8.17
N THR A 254 39.17 -0.02 7.02
CA THR A 254 39.93 0.52 5.90
C THR A 254 39.25 1.79 5.40
N PHE A 255 39.98 2.90 5.41
CA PHE A 255 39.54 4.15 4.78
C PHE A 255 39.81 4.12 3.29
N ASN A 256 38.95 4.77 2.52
CA ASN A 256 39.07 4.92 1.08
C ASN A 256 39.22 3.61 0.30
N LYS A 257 38.72 2.50 0.88
CA LYS A 257 38.61 1.27 0.12
C LYS A 257 37.71 1.50 -1.08
N PRO A 258 38.11 1.06 -2.31
CA PRO A 258 37.27 1.21 -3.48
C PRO A 258 35.86 0.66 -3.28
N ILE A 259 34.86 1.49 -3.53
CA ILE A 259 33.45 1.09 -3.42
C ILE A 259 33.10 0.21 -4.62
N PRO A 260 32.60 -1.00 -4.41
CA PRO A 260 32.26 -1.92 -5.50
C PRO A 260 31.20 -1.31 -6.42
N PHE A 261 31.43 -1.51 -7.73
CA PHE A 261 30.44 -1.17 -8.74
C PHE A 261 29.21 -2.10 -8.62
N THR A 262 28.03 -1.51 -8.53
CA THR A 262 26.80 -2.27 -8.30
C THR A 262 25.72 -1.92 -9.29
N VAL A 263 24.91 -2.91 -9.70
CA VAL A 263 23.71 -2.72 -10.52
C VAL A 263 22.49 -3.17 -9.73
N SER A 264 21.58 -2.23 -9.44
CA SER A 264 20.31 -2.54 -8.79
C SER A 264 19.25 -2.91 -9.81
N VAL A 265 18.91 -4.21 -9.85
CA VAL A 265 17.82 -4.73 -10.72
C VAL A 265 16.50 -4.06 -10.40
N LEU A 266 16.20 -3.82 -9.12
CA LEU A 266 14.97 -3.17 -8.68
C LEU A 266 14.87 -1.73 -9.20
N ARG A 267 15.93 -0.93 -9.02
CA ARG A 267 15.99 0.46 -9.49
C ARG A 267 15.94 0.53 -11.02
N LEU A 268 16.72 -0.29 -11.71
CA LEU A 268 16.72 -0.34 -13.17
C LEU A 268 15.34 -0.72 -13.71
N THR A 269 14.69 -1.71 -13.10
CA THR A 269 13.33 -2.11 -13.47
C THR A 269 12.35 -0.97 -13.25
N ALA A 270 12.37 -0.30 -12.11
CA ALA A 270 11.49 0.82 -11.80
C ALA A 270 11.69 2.00 -12.77
N THR A 271 12.96 2.41 -13.00
CA THR A 271 13.30 3.52 -13.90
C THR A 271 12.98 3.25 -15.38
N VAL A 272 12.93 1.99 -15.77
CA VAL A 272 12.52 1.57 -17.11
C VAL A 272 11.01 1.42 -17.22
N LEU A 273 10.37 0.66 -16.33
CA LEU A 273 8.96 0.30 -16.45
C LEU A 273 8.01 1.47 -16.21
N ILE A 274 8.26 2.31 -15.22
CA ILE A 274 7.35 3.42 -14.88
C ILE A 274 7.20 4.42 -16.03
N PRO A 275 8.28 4.96 -16.63
CA PRO A 275 8.15 5.86 -17.78
C PRO A 275 7.56 5.20 -19.03
N ILE A 276 7.89 3.93 -19.28
CA ILE A 276 7.31 3.18 -20.42
C ILE A 276 5.81 3.01 -20.22
N LEU A 277 5.38 2.61 -19.03
CA LEU A 277 3.97 2.45 -18.68
C LEU A 277 3.21 3.77 -18.86
N ALA A 278 3.75 4.86 -18.31
CA ALA A 278 3.16 6.19 -18.45
C ALA A 278 3.06 6.64 -19.91
N TYR A 279 4.12 6.38 -20.70
CA TYR A 279 4.11 6.70 -22.13
C TYR A 279 3.11 5.84 -22.91
N VAL A 280 3.01 4.55 -22.62
CA VAL A 280 2.04 3.63 -23.23
C VAL A 280 0.62 4.15 -22.97
N PHE A 281 0.27 4.48 -21.75
CA PHE A 281 -1.06 5.01 -21.41
C PHE A 281 -1.34 6.37 -22.08
N TYR A 282 -0.31 7.18 -22.24
CA TYR A 282 -0.44 8.47 -22.91
C TYR A 282 -0.49 8.37 -24.44
N ALA A 283 0.44 7.62 -25.07
CA ALA A 283 0.77 7.77 -26.48
C ALA A 283 0.36 6.62 -27.38
N ALA A 284 0.25 5.39 -26.85
CA ALA A 284 -0.03 4.21 -27.65
C ALA A 284 -1.38 4.32 -28.40
N ALA A 285 -1.40 3.87 -29.65
CA ALA A 285 -2.59 3.97 -30.50
C ALA A 285 -3.81 3.26 -29.89
N VAL A 286 -3.60 2.11 -29.25
CA VAL A 286 -4.65 1.35 -28.56
C VAL A 286 -5.18 2.14 -27.37
N MET A 287 -4.27 2.74 -26.58
CA MET A 287 -4.63 3.51 -25.39
C MET A 287 -5.29 4.85 -25.71
N LYS A 288 -5.12 5.37 -26.95
CA LYS A 288 -5.80 6.59 -27.43
C LYS A 288 -7.23 6.32 -27.87
N ARG A 289 -7.63 5.08 -28.12
CA ARG A 289 -9.00 4.75 -28.50
C ARG A 289 -9.94 5.13 -27.35
N LYS A 290 -11.12 5.67 -27.70
CA LYS A 290 -12.18 5.91 -26.73
C LYS A 290 -12.62 4.59 -26.11
N TYR A 291 -12.99 4.59 -24.84
CA TYR A 291 -13.44 3.40 -24.12
C TYR A 291 -14.55 2.65 -24.89
N GLU A 292 -15.55 3.35 -25.41
CA GLU A 292 -16.66 2.77 -26.17
C GLU A 292 -16.19 1.87 -27.33
N LYS A 293 -15.14 2.29 -28.05
CA LYS A 293 -14.55 1.57 -29.18
C LYS A 293 -13.51 0.52 -28.77
N GLY A 294 -12.93 0.68 -27.60
CA GLY A 294 -11.89 -0.19 -27.03
C GLY A 294 -12.36 -1.03 -25.84
N LYS A 295 -13.65 -1.14 -25.58
CA LYS A 295 -14.26 -1.75 -24.39
C LYS A 295 -13.65 -3.10 -24.00
N ARG A 296 -13.53 -4.04 -24.94
CA ARG A 296 -12.98 -5.38 -24.66
C ARG A 296 -11.53 -5.31 -24.17
N PHE A 297 -10.70 -4.51 -24.83
CA PHE A 297 -9.30 -4.34 -24.45
C PHE A 297 -9.17 -3.63 -23.10
N CYS A 298 -9.99 -2.60 -22.85
CA CYS A 298 -10.00 -1.88 -21.58
C CYS A 298 -10.42 -2.77 -20.42
N ASN A 299 -11.42 -3.62 -20.61
CA ASN A 299 -11.86 -4.56 -19.57
C ASN A 299 -10.79 -5.61 -19.25
N TRP A 300 -10.09 -6.15 -20.27
CA TRP A 300 -8.95 -7.03 -20.04
C TRP A 300 -7.79 -6.31 -19.32
N GLY A 301 -7.50 -5.08 -19.73
CA GLY A 301 -6.50 -4.26 -19.04
C GLY A 301 -6.87 -4.01 -17.57
N ALA A 302 -8.13 -3.73 -17.30
CA ALA A 302 -8.61 -3.56 -15.93
C ALA A 302 -8.50 -4.86 -15.11
N ALA A 303 -8.87 -6.01 -15.69
CA ALA A 303 -8.72 -7.31 -15.04
C ALA A 303 -7.26 -7.62 -14.69
N ILE A 304 -6.33 -7.36 -15.63
CA ILE A 304 -4.89 -7.56 -15.41
C ILE A 304 -4.37 -6.63 -14.29
N ILE A 305 -4.75 -5.35 -14.31
CA ILE A 305 -4.34 -4.39 -13.27
C ILE A 305 -4.87 -4.84 -11.91
N THR A 306 -6.15 -5.22 -11.83
CA THR A 306 -6.75 -5.71 -10.59
C THR A 306 -6.04 -6.97 -10.09
N ALA A 307 -5.80 -7.94 -10.96
CA ALA A 307 -5.07 -9.16 -10.62
C ALA A 307 -3.65 -8.87 -10.14
N ALA A 308 -2.96 -7.88 -10.73
CA ALA A 308 -1.64 -7.46 -10.28
C ALA A 308 -1.67 -6.87 -8.85
N PHE A 309 -2.65 -6.01 -8.54
CA PHE A 309 -2.82 -5.48 -7.19
C PHE A 309 -3.19 -6.58 -6.17
N CYS A 310 -4.09 -7.47 -6.53
CA CYS A 310 -4.42 -8.62 -5.67
C CYS A 310 -3.18 -9.53 -5.44
N ALA A 311 -2.39 -9.79 -6.48
CA ALA A 311 -1.17 -10.56 -6.36
C ALA A 311 -0.11 -9.86 -5.48
N MET A 312 0.00 -8.53 -5.57
CA MET A 312 0.85 -7.75 -4.66
C MET A 312 0.38 -7.87 -3.21
N ALA A 313 -0.93 -7.76 -2.95
CA ALA A 313 -1.50 -7.93 -1.62
C ALA A 313 -1.22 -9.34 -1.05
N VAL A 314 -1.45 -10.38 -1.85
CA VAL A 314 -1.13 -11.77 -1.49
C VAL A 314 0.37 -11.92 -1.22
N GLY A 315 1.23 -11.39 -2.07
CA GLY A 315 2.69 -11.44 -1.90
C GLY A 315 3.14 -10.75 -0.61
N THR A 316 2.56 -9.59 -0.30
CA THR A 316 2.87 -8.84 0.94
C THR A 316 2.53 -9.66 2.18
N VAL A 317 1.34 -10.25 2.23
CA VAL A 317 0.90 -11.04 3.39
C VAL A 317 1.65 -12.36 3.45
N ALA A 318 1.82 -13.06 2.31
CA ALA A 318 2.56 -14.32 2.27
C ALA A 318 4.01 -14.18 2.77
N TYR A 319 4.63 -13.03 2.50
CA TYR A 319 5.97 -12.72 2.98
C TYR A 319 6.05 -12.54 4.51
N ARG A 320 4.94 -12.14 5.15
CA ARG A 320 4.84 -11.96 6.61
C ARG A 320 4.55 -13.24 7.38
N LEU A 321 4.02 -14.25 6.72
CA LEU A 321 3.70 -15.51 7.40
C LEU A 321 4.99 -16.20 7.83
N GLU A 322 5.15 -16.37 9.12
CA GLU A 322 6.28 -17.10 9.72
C GLU A 322 6.13 -18.61 9.53
N THR A 323 4.87 -19.08 9.48
CA THR A 323 4.49 -20.45 9.30
C THR A 323 3.90 -20.71 7.91
N PRO A 324 3.98 -21.93 7.36
CA PRO A 324 3.26 -22.30 6.15
C PRO A 324 1.75 -22.04 6.30
N LEU A 325 1.09 -21.55 5.25
CA LEU A 325 -0.34 -21.23 5.26
C LEU A 325 -1.23 -22.36 5.82
N ALA A 326 -0.87 -23.63 5.54
CA ALA A 326 -1.63 -24.78 6.02
C ALA A 326 -1.55 -24.97 7.54
N GLU A 327 -0.49 -24.52 8.17
CA GLU A 327 -0.32 -24.50 9.63
C GLU A 327 -0.98 -23.27 10.24
N GLU A 328 -0.82 -22.12 9.61
CA GLU A 328 -1.45 -20.86 10.00
C GLU A 328 -2.98 -21.01 10.08
N MET A 329 -3.59 -21.75 9.14
CA MET A 329 -5.03 -22.03 9.13
C MET A 329 -5.49 -22.99 10.24
N LYS A 330 -4.59 -23.55 11.05
CA LYS A 330 -4.92 -24.52 12.13
C LYS A 330 -4.67 -23.96 13.52
N GLN A 331 -4.99 -22.69 13.74
CA GLN A 331 -4.87 -22.08 15.06
C GLN A 331 -5.84 -22.73 16.05
N THR A 332 -5.31 -23.27 17.16
CA THR A 332 -6.07 -23.96 18.20
C THR A 332 -6.44 -23.08 19.39
N LYS A 333 -5.84 -21.89 19.48
CA LYS A 333 -6.12 -20.90 20.51
C LYS A 333 -6.59 -19.61 19.86
N GLY A 334 -7.71 -19.12 20.33
CA GLY A 334 -8.18 -17.76 20.03
C GLY A 334 -7.88 -16.87 21.25
N ASN A 335 -7.10 -15.83 21.03
CA ASN A 335 -6.70 -14.86 22.06
C ASN A 335 -7.00 -13.41 21.67
N GLN A 336 -7.81 -13.24 20.66
CA GLN A 336 -8.21 -11.92 20.14
C GLN A 336 -9.72 -11.75 20.29
N ILE A 337 -10.18 -10.54 20.55
CA ILE A 337 -11.60 -10.23 20.79
C ILE A 337 -12.55 -10.84 19.73
N THR A 338 -12.14 -10.86 18.46
CA THR A 338 -12.92 -11.46 17.36
C THR A 338 -13.06 -12.97 17.53
N GLN A 339 -12.04 -13.66 18.00
CA GLN A 339 -12.06 -15.11 18.24
C GLN A 339 -12.79 -15.44 19.55
N GLU A 340 -12.62 -14.62 20.58
CA GLU A 340 -13.38 -14.73 21.83
C GLU A 340 -14.88 -14.57 21.61
N LEU A 341 -15.27 -13.72 20.64
CA LEU A 341 -16.68 -13.60 20.26
C LEU A 341 -17.19 -14.84 19.52
N VAL A 342 -16.33 -15.57 18.80
CA VAL A 342 -16.66 -16.90 18.24
C VAL A 342 -16.97 -17.90 19.36
N ASP A 343 -16.18 -17.88 20.43
CA ASP A 343 -16.39 -18.76 21.58
C ASP A 343 -17.69 -18.39 22.32
N ALA A 344 -17.94 -17.10 22.51
CA ALA A 344 -19.18 -16.62 23.11
C ALA A 344 -20.41 -17.08 22.30
N PHE A 345 -20.41 -16.91 20.99
CA PHE A 345 -21.50 -17.34 20.11
C PHE A 345 -21.66 -18.86 20.09
N SER A 346 -20.58 -19.60 20.16
CA SER A 346 -20.62 -21.07 20.23
C SER A 346 -21.23 -21.56 21.55
N ASN A 347 -21.13 -20.77 22.62
CA ASN A 347 -21.76 -21.01 23.90
C ASN A 347 -23.16 -20.38 24.01
N GLY A 348 -23.69 -19.75 22.95
CA GLY A 348 -25.03 -19.19 22.90
C GLY A 348 -25.20 -17.86 23.65
N GLN A 349 -24.13 -17.13 23.87
CA GLN A 349 -24.13 -15.84 24.56
C GLN A 349 -23.46 -14.74 23.73
N VAL A 350 -23.68 -13.47 24.10
CA VAL A 350 -23.14 -12.29 23.44
C VAL A 350 -22.03 -11.58 24.23
N ASN A 351 -21.97 -11.81 25.55
CA ASN A 351 -20.83 -11.42 26.38
C ASN A 351 -19.68 -12.41 26.21
N LEU A 352 -18.47 -11.94 26.32
CA LEU A 352 -17.27 -12.76 26.23
C LEU A 352 -17.15 -13.74 27.41
N LEU A 353 -16.40 -14.82 27.24
CA LEU A 353 -16.19 -15.80 28.29
C LEU A 353 -15.17 -15.35 29.35
N ALA A 354 -14.32 -14.38 29.03
CA ALA A 354 -13.40 -13.79 29.98
C ALA A 354 -14.18 -13.05 31.09
N GLU A 355 -13.78 -13.24 32.34
CA GLU A 355 -14.40 -12.60 33.48
C GLU A 355 -13.54 -11.42 33.97
N PRO A 356 -14.15 -10.24 34.24
CA PRO A 356 -13.44 -9.11 34.80
C PRO A 356 -12.88 -9.42 36.21
N SER A 357 -11.70 -8.88 36.52
CA SER A 357 -11.12 -9.04 37.88
C SER A 357 -11.96 -8.38 38.96
N ALA A 358 -11.91 -8.89 40.17
CA ALA A 358 -12.64 -8.31 41.33
C ALA A 358 -12.17 -6.88 41.60
N GLU A 359 -10.88 -6.61 41.39
CA GLU A 359 -10.28 -5.29 41.55
C GLU A 359 -10.87 -4.30 40.54
N LEU A 360 -11.01 -4.71 39.29
CA LEU A 360 -11.60 -3.87 38.25
C LEU A 360 -13.07 -3.56 38.50
N LEU A 361 -13.82 -4.56 38.99
CA LEU A 361 -15.24 -4.40 39.32
C LEU A 361 -15.46 -3.57 40.58
N GLY A 362 -14.47 -3.47 41.49
CA GLY A 362 -14.48 -2.68 42.69
C GLY A 362 -14.06 -1.23 42.51
N MET A 363 -13.66 -0.80 41.30
CA MET A 363 -13.23 0.58 41.04
C MET A 363 -14.42 1.52 40.93
N ASP A 364 -14.24 2.78 41.39
CA ASP A 364 -15.25 3.82 41.20
C ASP A 364 -15.40 4.20 39.71
N ASN A 365 -14.30 4.29 38.99
CA ASN A 365 -14.30 4.50 37.52
C ASN A 365 -13.33 3.55 36.80
N PRO A 366 -13.80 2.35 36.39
CA PRO A 366 -12.96 1.40 35.71
C PRO A 366 -12.52 1.86 34.29
N TYR A 367 -13.13 2.92 33.74
CA TYR A 367 -12.83 3.46 32.43
C TYR A 367 -11.66 4.45 32.43
N ASP A 368 -11.30 5.01 33.57
CA ASP A 368 -10.12 5.88 33.72
C ASP A 368 -8.84 5.03 33.76
N ARG A 369 -7.99 5.24 32.75
CA ARG A 369 -6.70 4.56 32.67
C ARG A 369 -5.81 4.84 33.86
N THR A 370 -5.78 6.09 34.34
CA THR A 370 -4.92 6.48 35.47
C THR A 370 -5.29 5.73 36.73
N GLU A 371 -6.60 5.57 36.99
CA GLU A 371 -7.07 4.79 38.12
C GLU A 371 -6.72 3.30 37.98
N ARG A 372 -6.88 2.71 36.77
CA ARG A 372 -6.45 1.31 36.50
C ARG A 372 -4.96 1.13 36.72
N ASP A 373 -4.13 2.05 36.22
CA ASP A 373 -2.67 1.98 36.35
C ASP A 373 -2.24 2.12 37.83
N VAL A 374 -2.92 2.94 38.63
CA VAL A 374 -2.67 3.12 40.10
C VAL A 374 -3.07 1.87 40.87
N VAL A 375 -4.23 1.30 40.61
CA VAL A 375 -4.71 0.08 41.26
C VAL A 375 -3.89 -1.13 40.84
N GLY A 376 -3.36 -1.13 39.61
CA GLY A 376 -2.64 -2.25 38.99
C GLY A 376 -3.54 -3.47 38.78
N CYS A 377 -4.82 -3.25 38.46
CA CYS A 377 -5.78 -4.32 38.24
C CYS A 377 -5.52 -5.02 36.90
N ASP A 378 -5.80 -6.31 36.89
CA ASP A 378 -5.77 -7.09 35.65
C ASP A 378 -7.06 -6.85 34.86
N PHE A 379 -6.92 -6.53 33.55
CA PHE A 379 -8.05 -6.25 32.67
C PHE A 379 -7.70 -6.55 31.22
N GLU A 380 -8.73 -6.85 30.42
CA GLU A 380 -8.58 -7.08 29.00
C GLU A 380 -8.60 -5.74 28.23
N TRP A 381 -7.51 -5.45 27.53
CA TRP A 381 -7.35 -4.24 26.74
C TRP A 381 -8.30 -4.21 25.54
N ASP A 382 -8.85 -3.04 25.24
CA ASP A 382 -9.80 -2.84 24.11
C ASP A 382 -11.09 -3.68 24.21
N HIS A 383 -11.45 -4.15 25.41
CA HIS A 383 -12.76 -4.75 25.68
C HIS A 383 -13.75 -3.73 26.20
N LEU A 384 -15.03 -3.97 26.02
CA LEU A 384 -16.09 -3.19 26.65
C LEU A 384 -16.45 -3.85 27.99
N LEU A 385 -16.43 -3.09 29.05
CA LEU A 385 -16.93 -3.52 30.36
C LEU A 385 -18.31 -2.93 30.61
N TYR A 386 -19.34 -3.76 30.72
CA TYR A 386 -20.69 -3.32 31.00
C TYR A 386 -21.41 -4.34 31.86
N ASP A 387 -22.06 -3.87 32.93
CA ASP A 387 -22.83 -4.70 33.88
C ASP A 387 -22.06 -5.96 34.37
N GLY A 388 -20.77 -5.76 34.70
CA GLY A 388 -19.92 -6.83 35.23
C GLY A 388 -19.45 -7.88 34.22
N ALA A 389 -19.62 -7.66 32.91
CA ALA A 389 -19.20 -8.58 31.88
C ALA A 389 -18.43 -7.88 30.75
N TYR A 390 -17.53 -8.61 30.07
CA TYR A 390 -16.85 -8.12 28.89
C TYR A 390 -17.67 -8.33 27.61
N PHE A 391 -17.58 -7.36 26.71
CA PHE A 391 -18.18 -7.39 25.38
C PHE A 391 -17.19 -6.93 24.32
N SER A 392 -17.40 -7.36 23.08
CA SER A 392 -16.67 -6.86 21.91
C SER A 392 -17.34 -5.63 21.32
N TYR A 393 -16.57 -4.59 20.98
CA TYR A 393 -17.07 -3.44 20.21
C TYR A 393 -16.85 -3.61 18.70
N TYR A 394 -16.10 -4.63 18.29
CA TYR A 394 -15.86 -4.91 16.89
C TYR A 394 -17.15 -5.33 16.17
N GLY A 395 -17.23 -4.99 14.88
CA GLY A 395 -18.38 -5.34 14.07
C GLY A 395 -18.55 -6.85 13.93
N ILE A 396 -19.81 -7.29 14.06
CA ILE A 396 -20.16 -8.72 14.08
C ILE A 396 -20.14 -9.39 12.70
N ALA A 397 -20.18 -8.62 11.59
CA ALA A 397 -20.29 -9.24 10.26
C ALA A 397 -19.11 -10.15 9.91
N PRO A 398 -17.84 -9.80 10.16
CA PRO A 398 -16.73 -10.71 9.91
C PRO A 398 -16.84 -12.00 10.73
N VAL A 399 -17.29 -11.90 11.99
CA VAL A 399 -17.48 -13.07 12.87
C VAL A 399 -18.54 -13.98 12.32
N LEU A 400 -19.72 -13.45 12.01
CA LEU A 400 -20.86 -14.24 11.52
C LEU A 400 -20.64 -14.84 10.12
N LEU A 401 -19.87 -14.17 9.26
CA LEU A 401 -19.69 -14.59 7.87
C LEU A 401 -18.45 -15.42 7.61
N LEU A 402 -17.41 -15.30 8.47
CA LEU A 402 -16.13 -15.96 8.24
C LEU A 402 -15.64 -16.75 9.45
N PHE A 403 -15.45 -16.09 10.60
CA PHE A 403 -14.75 -16.69 11.74
C PHE A 403 -15.57 -17.81 12.39
N TRP A 404 -16.82 -17.55 12.73
CA TRP A 404 -17.69 -18.53 13.38
C TRP A 404 -18.07 -19.73 12.48
N PRO A 405 -18.45 -19.55 11.19
CA PRO A 405 -18.62 -20.68 10.29
C PRO A 405 -17.36 -21.53 10.11
N TYR A 406 -16.19 -20.87 9.99
CA TYR A 406 -14.94 -21.60 9.87
C TYR A 406 -14.64 -22.43 11.11
N HIS A 407 -14.76 -21.84 12.30
CA HIS A 407 -14.57 -22.53 13.56
C HIS A 407 -15.56 -23.71 13.73
N SER A 408 -16.83 -23.47 13.44
CA SER A 408 -17.88 -24.51 13.54
C SER A 408 -17.64 -25.71 12.61
N LEU A 409 -17.00 -25.49 11.44
CA LEU A 409 -16.74 -26.55 10.46
C LEU A 409 -15.41 -27.27 10.69
N THR A 410 -14.41 -26.58 11.22
CA THR A 410 -13.03 -27.08 11.28
C THR A 410 -12.53 -27.32 12.70
N GLY A 411 -13.13 -26.67 13.70
CA GLY A 411 -12.63 -26.65 15.08
C GLY A 411 -11.40 -25.71 15.29
N TYR A 412 -10.94 -25.01 14.23
CA TYR A 412 -9.82 -24.10 14.30
C TYR A 412 -10.29 -22.63 14.21
N TYR A 413 -9.45 -21.71 14.68
CA TYR A 413 -9.72 -20.28 14.51
C TYR A 413 -9.15 -19.76 13.20
N PHE A 414 -9.92 -18.88 12.53
CA PHE A 414 -9.49 -18.29 11.28
C PHE A 414 -8.44 -17.19 11.55
N PRO A 415 -7.26 -17.18 10.88
CA PRO A 415 -6.22 -16.19 11.14
C PRO A 415 -6.66 -14.77 10.75
N ALA A 416 -6.42 -13.79 11.64
CA ALA A 416 -6.73 -12.38 11.39
C ALA A 416 -6.02 -11.85 10.12
N THR A 417 -4.76 -12.18 9.97
CA THR A 417 -3.92 -11.80 8.80
C THR A 417 -4.54 -12.25 7.47
N ILE A 418 -5.04 -13.48 7.43
CA ILE A 418 -5.68 -14.04 6.22
C ILE A 418 -7.08 -13.45 6.03
N ALA A 419 -7.80 -13.14 7.10
CA ALA A 419 -9.10 -12.49 7.01
C ALA A 419 -9.00 -11.08 6.39
N VAL A 420 -8.04 -10.27 6.85
CA VAL A 420 -7.75 -8.96 6.28
C VAL A 420 -7.41 -9.07 4.80
N LEU A 421 -6.53 -10.01 4.42
CA LEU A 421 -6.18 -10.25 3.01
C LEU A 421 -7.40 -10.64 2.18
N LEU A 422 -8.22 -11.57 2.67
CA LEU A 422 -9.41 -12.05 1.96
C LEU A 422 -10.37 -10.89 1.67
N PHE A 423 -10.72 -10.11 2.70
CA PHE A 423 -11.60 -8.96 2.54
C PHE A 423 -10.98 -7.87 1.67
N ALA A 424 -9.67 -7.61 1.79
CA ALA A 424 -8.97 -6.65 0.94
C ALA A 424 -9.05 -7.03 -0.54
N VAL A 425 -8.78 -8.29 -0.88
CA VAL A 425 -8.85 -8.79 -2.27
C VAL A 425 -10.29 -8.69 -2.81
N ILE A 426 -11.28 -9.10 -2.02
CA ILE A 426 -12.70 -8.95 -2.38
C ILE A 426 -13.03 -7.47 -2.65
N GLY A 427 -12.59 -6.57 -1.77
CA GLY A 427 -12.82 -5.14 -1.91
C GLY A 427 -12.11 -4.51 -3.11
N MET A 428 -10.87 -4.90 -3.40
CA MET A 428 -10.12 -4.45 -4.60
C MET A 428 -10.84 -4.83 -5.90
N VAL A 429 -11.41 -6.04 -5.96
CA VAL A 429 -12.23 -6.48 -7.10
C VAL A 429 -13.50 -5.65 -7.18
N GLY A 430 -14.20 -5.44 -6.06
CA GLY A 430 -15.40 -4.60 -5.97
C GLY A 430 -15.14 -3.17 -6.45
N LEU A 431 -14.04 -2.56 -5.99
CA LEU A 431 -13.61 -1.22 -6.39
C LEU A 431 -13.33 -1.13 -7.90
N SER A 432 -12.64 -2.13 -8.46
CA SER A 432 -12.41 -2.17 -9.91
C SER A 432 -13.71 -2.26 -10.71
N LEU A 433 -14.65 -3.09 -10.26
CA LEU A 433 -15.97 -3.24 -10.90
C LEU A 433 -16.78 -1.94 -10.80
N ALA A 434 -16.78 -1.29 -9.63
CA ALA A 434 -17.46 -0.01 -9.41
C ALA A 434 -16.86 1.07 -10.32
N TYR A 435 -15.53 1.24 -10.32
CA TYR A 435 -14.84 2.21 -11.14
C TYR A 435 -15.05 1.98 -12.65
N MET A 436 -14.89 0.74 -13.14
CA MET A 436 -15.08 0.44 -14.57
C MET A 436 -16.55 0.62 -15.01
N THR A 437 -17.50 0.35 -14.11
CA THR A 437 -18.93 0.63 -14.37
C THR A 437 -19.19 2.14 -14.42
N PHE A 438 -18.58 2.91 -13.53
CA PHE A 438 -18.61 4.36 -13.54
C PHE A 438 -18.04 4.94 -14.87
N ILE A 439 -16.88 4.48 -15.33
CA ILE A 439 -16.33 4.88 -16.64
C ILE A 439 -17.29 4.53 -17.77
N ARG A 440 -17.80 3.29 -17.77
CA ARG A 440 -18.73 2.80 -18.81
C ARG A 440 -19.97 3.65 -18.94
N LYS A 441 -20.54 4.08 -17.82
CA LYS A 441 -21.84 4.78 -17.81
C LYS A 441 -21.75 6.25 -18.11
N TRP A 442 -20.74 6.93 -17.60
CA TRP A 442 -20.68 8.38 -17.67
C TRP A 442 -19.51 8.94 -18.48
N PHE A 443 -18.46 8.14 -18.65
CA PHE A 443 -17.21 8.62 -19.23
C PHE A 443 -16.70 7.76 -20.40
N GLY A 444 -17.58 7.13 -21.17
CA GLY A 444 -17.24 6.29 -22.34
C GLY A 444 -16.42 7.00 -23.41
N GLY A 445 -16.46 8.32 -23.45
CA GLY A 445 -15.64 9.15 -24.32
C GLY A 445 -14.17 9.30 -23.92
N LEU A 446 -13.77 8.84 -22.72
CA LEU A 446 -12.38 8.83 -22.28
C LEU A 446 -11.53 7.89 -23.14
N SER A 447 -10.23 8.19 -23.21
CA SER A 447 -9.28 7.24 -23.78
C SER A 447 -9.07 6.05 -22.83
N THR A 448 -8.88 4.86 -23.41
CA THR A 448 -8.56 3.63 -22.65
C THR A 448 -7.40 3.84 -21.68
N GLY A 449 -6.34 4.57 -22.09
CA GLY A 449 -5.20 4.87 -21.22
C GLY A 449 -5.58 5.72 -20.01
N MET A 450 -6.47 6.70 -20.15
CA MET A 450 -6.93 7.47 -18.99
C MET A 450 -7.83 6.65 -18.06
N ALA A 451 -8.69 5.80 -18.64
CA ALA A 451 -9.53 4.92 -17.83
C ALA A 451 -8.68 3.95 -16.99
N LEU A 452 -7.67 3.32 -17.60
CA LEU A 452 -6.78 2.39 -16.88
C LEU A 452 -5.83 3.11 -15.91
N ALA A 453 -5.33 4.30 -16.26
CA ALA A 453 -4.53 5.12 -15.34
C ALA A 453 -5.32 5.52 -14.08
N GLY A 454 -6.60 5.89 -14.25
CA GLY A 454 -7.46 6.18 -13.12
C GLY A 454 -7.73 4.95 -12.25
N LEU A 455 -7.81 3.75 -12.83
CA LEU A 455 -7.91 2.51 -12.08
C LEU A 455 -6.65 2.26 -11.22
N ILE A 456 -5.47 2.50 -11.76
CA ILE A 456 -4.21 2.39 -11.00
C ILE A 456 -4.21 3.37 -9.83
N ILE A 457 -4.54 4.63 -10.08
CA ILE A 457 -4.57 5.65 -9.02
C ILE A 457 -5.54 5.24 -7.91
N ILE A 458 -6.78 4.88 -8.25
CA ILE A 458 -7.80 4.60 -7.22
C ILE A 458 -7.48 3.35 -6.39
N GLN A 459 -6.86 2.34 -6.98
CA GLN A 459 -6.39 1.15 -6.25
C GLN A 459 -5.25 1.48 -5.28
N LEU A 460 -4.32 2.33 -5.68
CA LEU A 460 -3.20 2.76 -4.83
C LEU A 460 -3.64 3.61 -3.64
N VAL A 461 -4.61 4.50 -3.87
CA VAL A 461 -5.03 5.49 -2.86
C VAL A 461 -6.25 5.07 -2.06
N SER A 462 -6.72 3.84 -2.23
CA SER A 462 -7.94 3.33 -1.59
C SER A 462 -7.86 3.20 -0.06
N GLY A 463 -6.67 3.36 0.54
CA GLY A 463 -6.43 3.17 1.97
C GLY A 463 -6.26 1.71 2.39
N ILE A 464 -6.72 0.74 1.60
CA ILE A 464 -6.68 -0.69 1.95
C ILE A 464 -5.24 -1.23 2.16
N TRP A 465 -4.25 -0.60 1.56
CA TRP A 465 -2.85 -0.96 1.69
C TRP A 465 -2.32 -0.79 3.12
N PHE A 466 -2.91 0.13 3.89
CA PHE A 466 -2.55 0.32 5.29
C PHE A 466 -3.08 -0.82 6.17
N CYS A 467 -4.25 -1.37 5.83
CA CYS A 467 -4.77 -2.58 6.47
C CYS A 467 -3.91 -3.80 6.13
N ILE A 468 -3.51 -3.96 4.84
CA ILE A 468 -2.63 -5.04 4.40
C ILE A 468 -1.22 -4.92 5.02
N GLY A 469 -0.73 -3.69 5.21
CA GLY A 469 0.57 -3.41 5.83
C GLY A 469 0.64 -3.74 7.33
N ARG A 470 -0.51 -3.79 8.01
CA ARG A 470 -0.64 -4.21 9.40
C ARG A 470 -1.92 -5.04 9.56
N PRO A 471 -1.96 -6.28 9.07
CA PRO A 471 -3.17 -7.10 9.06
C PRO A 471 -3.47 -7.69 10.44
N ASP A 472 -3.94 -6.85 11.32
CA ASP A 472 -4.26 -7.13 12.72
C ASP A 472 -5.77 -7.13 12.97
N ILE A 473 -6.19 -7.30 14.21
CA ILE A 473 -7.60 -7.38 14.61
C ILE A 473 -8.41 -6.13 14.21
N TYR A 474 -7.80 -4.94 14.32
CA TYR A 474 -8.45 -3.67 13.95
C TYR A 474 -8.77 -3.59 12.47
N GLU A 475 -7.87 -4.07 11.65
CA GLU A 475 -7.96 -4.01 10.19
C GLU A 475 -8.96 -5.02 9.60
N ILE A 476 -9.43 -5.99 10.39
CA ILE A 476 -10.50 -6.93 9.97
C ILE A 476 -11.79 -6.16 9.68
N ALA A 477 -12.24 -5.32 10.62
CA ALA A 477 -13.47 -4.55 10.46
C ALA A 477 -13.37 -3.54 9.29
N GLU A 478 -12.19 -2.92 9.12
CA GLU A 478 -11.90 -1.95 8.08
C GLU A 478 -11.89 -2.59 6.69
N SER A 479 -11.15 -3.67 6.52
CA SER A 479 -11.07 -4.39 5.25
C SER A 479 -12.40 -5.04 4.85
N ALA A 480 -13.16 -5.58 5.82
CA ALA A 480 -14.50 -6.10 5.58
C ALA A 480 -15.47 -4.99 5.20
N GLY A 481 -15.46 -3.86 5.91
CA GLY A 481 -16.26 -2.67 5.57
C GLY A 481 -15.99 -2.21 4.15
N PHE A 482 -14.72 -2.09 3.76
CA PHE A 482 -14.30 -1.76 2.40
C PHE A 482 -14.82 -2.77 1.36
N ALA A 483 -14.73 -4.06 1.64
CA ALA A 483 -15.25 -5.09 0.74
C ALA A 483 -16.75 -4.89 0.48
N PHE A 484 -17.56 -4.83 1.54
CA PHE A 484 -19.01 -4.69 1.39
C PHE A 484 -19.40 -3.34 0.77
N LEU A 485 -18.72 -2.26 1.13
CA LEU A 485 -19.01 -0.93 0.60
C LEU A 485 -18.75 -0.85 -0.91
N THR A 486 -17.61 -1.37 -1.38
CA THR A 486 -17.23 -1.33 -2.81
C THR A 486 -18.16 -2.20 -3.67
N TRP A 487 -18.56 -3.39 -3.21
CA TRP A 487 -19.52 -4.24 -3.89
C TRP A 487 -20.93 -3.65 -3.88
N GLY A 488 -21.34 -3.05 -2.77
CA GLY A 488 -22.61 -2.34 -2.67
C GLY A 488 -22.69 -1.16 -3.64
N ALA A 489 -21.62 -0.35 -3.73
CA ALA A 489 -21.51 0.74 -4.67
C ALA A 489 -21.53 0.26 -6.13
N TRP A 490 -20.82 -0.83 -6.45
CA TRP A 490 -20.87 -1.43 -7.79
C TRP A 490 -22.31 -1.82 -8.16
N LEU A 491 -23.05 -2.46 -7.24
CA LEU A 491 -24.44 -2.88 -7.47
C LEU A 491 -25.39 -1.68 -7.64
N LEU A 492 -25.18 -0.58 -6.90
CA LEU A 492 -25.91 0.67 -7.13
C LEU A 492 -25.71 1.19 -8.57
N PHE A 493 -24.47 1.17 -9.04
CA PHE A 493 -24.16 1.58 -10.39
C PHE A 493 -24.70 0.59 -11.41
N ASP A 494 -24.36 -0.67 -11.33
CA ASP A 494 -24.71 -1.68 -12.34
C ASP A 494 -26.21 -1.99 -12.36
N GLY A 495 -26.90 -1.87 -11.22
CA GLY A 495 -28.35 -1.95 -11.07
C GLY A 495 -29.13 -0.76 -11.65
N ASN A 496 -28.47 0.29 -12.12
CA ASN A 496 -29.05 1.54 -12.64
C ASN A 496 -29.87 2.32 -11.59
N ILE A 497 -29.62 2.13 -10.32
CA ILE A 497 -30.19 2.96 -9.25
C ILE A 497 -29.63 4.39 -9.42
N ILE A 498 -28.33 4.49 -9.63
CA ILE A 498 -27.63 5.70 -10.05
C ILE A 498 -27.36 5.63 -11.55
N GLY A 499 -27.83 6.63 -12.30
CA GLY A 499 -27.56 6.74 -13.73
C GLY A 499 -28.70 6.28 -14.64
N PRO A 500 -28.49 6.32 -15.95
CA PRO A 500 -29.51 5.97 -16.94
C PRO A 500 -29.71 4.47 -17.07
N GLY A 501 -30.90 4.05 -17.49
CA GLY A 501 -31.24 2.68 -17.80
C GLY A 501 -32.36 2.11 -16.95
N LYS A 502 -32.78 0.87 -17.28
CA LYS A 502 -33.83 0.15 -16.56
C LYS A 502 -33.27 -0.35 -15.21
N ILE A 503 -33.98 -0.07 -14.13
CA ILE A 503 -33.60 -0.50 -12.78
C ILE A 503 -33.74 -2.01 -12.65
N SER A 504 -32.73 -2.66 -12.09
CA SER A 504 -32.72 -4.08 -11.73
C SER A 504 -33.13 -4.23 -10.26
N PHE A 505 -34.25 -4.85 -10.01
CA PHE A 505 -34.77 -5.04 -8.64
C PHE A 505 -33.87 -5.99 -7.83
N VAL A 506 -33.36 -7.05 -8.46
CA VAL A 506 -32.42 -7.98 -7.80
C VAL A 506 -31.16 -7.27 -7.36
N LYS A 507 -30.54 -6.46 -8.24
CA LYS A 507 -29.35 -5.70 -7.88
C LYS A 507 -29.63 -4.61 -6.84
N THR A 508 -30.85 -4.07 -6.82
CA THR A 508 -31.31 -3.15 -5.77
C THR A 508 -31.35 -3.85 -4.42
N ALA A 509 -31.96 -5.04 -4.33
CA ALA A 509 -32.03 -5.82 -3.09
C ALA A 509 -30.64 -6.25 -2.61
N LEU A 510 -29.77 -6.73 -3.52
CA LEU A 510 -28.41 -7.10 -3.18
C LEU A 510 -27.57 -5.89 -2.74
N SER A 511 -27.70 -4.75 -3.39
CA SER A 511 -27.01 -3.53 -2.98
C SER A 511 -27.48 -3.07 -1.59
N SER A 512 -28.78 -3.08 -1.34
CA SER A 512 -29.38 -2.75 -0.05
C SER A 512 -28.82 -3.65 1.06
N LEU A 513 -28.78 -4.97 0.81
CA LEU A 513 -28.25 -5.96 1.75
C LEU A 513 -26.76 -5.72 2.04
N ILE A 514 -25.94 -5.65 0.98
CA ILE A 514 -24.47 -5.60 1.09
C ILE A 514 -24.02 -4.29 1.74
N LEU A 515 -24.65 -3.15 1.40
CA LEU A 515 -24.36 -1.87 2.06
C LEU A 515 -24.77 -1.91 3.54
N ALA A 516 -25.89 -2.51 3.88
CA ALA A 516 -26.27 -2.65 5.29
C ALA A 516 -25.31 -3.53 6.07
N VAL A 517 -24.79 -4.62 5.48
CA VAL A 517 -23.77 -5.49 6.12
C VAL A 517 -22.47 -4.71 6.40
N SER A 518 -22.12 -3.70 5.60
CA SER A 518 -20.95 -2.87 5.90
C SER A 518 -21.07 -2.14 7.26
N VAL A 519 -22.29 -1.81 7.69
CA VAL A 519 -22.56 -1.20 9.01
C VAL A 519 -22.29 -2.19 10.15
N LEU A 520 -22.58 -3.49 9.92
CA LEU A 520 -22.23 -4.55 10.86
C LEU A 520 -20.71 -4.79 10.95
N CYS A 521 -19.92 -4.27 10.00
CA CYS A 521 -18.46 -4.23 10.11
C CYS A 521 -18.01 -2.99 10.88
N ARG A 522 -18.52 -1.82 10.49
CA ARG A 522 -18.19 -0.51 11.08
C ARG A 522 -19.40 0.41 11.09
N PRO A 523 -19.88 0.84 12.27
CA PRO A 523 -21.04 1.73 12.38
C PRO A 523 -20.88 3.06 11.63
N THR A 524 -19.66 3.57 11.50
CA THR A 524 -19.35 4.81 10.74
C THR A 524 -19.79 4.74 9.29
N LEU A 525 -19.82 3.55 8.67
CA LEU A 525 -20.24 3.36 7.28
C LEU A 525 -21.75 3.53 7.08
N ALA A 526 -22.55 3.67 8.14
CA ALA A 526 -23.98 3.97 8.06
C ALA A 526 -24.27 5.25 7.26
N VAL A 527 -23.34 6.22 7.21
CA VAL A 527 -23.48 7.44 6.42
C VAL A 527 -23.65 7.14 4.91
N TYR A 528 -23.00 6.09 4.40
CA TYR A 528 -23.16 5.66 3.02
C TYR A 528 -24.47 4.91 2.78
N CYS A 529 -25.01 4.22 3.80
CA CYS A 529 -26.36 3.67 3.73
C CYS A 529 -27.42 4.78 3.63
N ILE A 530 -27.24 5.89 4.34
CA ILE A 530 -28.11 7.08 4.20
C ILE A 530 -28.06 7.60 2.75
N CYS A 531 -26.89 7.69 2.14
CA CYS A 531 -26.74 8.04 0.72
C CYS A 531 -27.51 7.08 -0.18
N ALA A 532 -27.35 5.77 0.05
CA ALA A 532 -28.01 4.74 -0.74
C ALA A 532 -29.54 4.83 -0.64
N VAL A 533 -30.08 5.05 0.57
CA VAL A 533 -31.51 5.27 0.80
C VAL A 533 -32.02 6.47 0.00
N ILE A 534 -31.30 7.61 0.06
CA ILE A 534 -31.66 8.80 -0.70
C ILE A 534 -31.68 8.50 -2.22
N PHE A 535 -30.67 7.76 -2.72
CA PHE A 535 -30.61 7.39 -4.14
C PHE A 535 -31.72 6.43 -4.54
N MET A 536 -32.04 5.47 -3.68
CA MET A 536 -33.14 4.51 -3.90
C MET A 536 -34.49 5.22 -3.90
N ILE A 537 -34.72 6.17 -2.98
CA ILE A 537 -35.96 7.00 -2.97
C ILE A 537 -36.06 7.81 -4.25
N TYR A 538 -34.99 8.47 -4.67
CA TYR A 538 -34.96 9.22 -5.91
C TYR A 538 -35.18 8.37 -7.17
N ALA A 539 -34.87 7.10 -7.11
CA ALA A 539 -35.06 6.15 -8.19
C ALA A 539 -36.51 5.58 -8.28
N ILE A 540 -37.37 5.77 -7.26
CA ILE A 540 -38.75 5.26 -7.24
C ILE A 540 -39.53 5.60 -8.52
N PRO A 541 -39.60 6.86 -8.99
CA PRO A 541 -40.37 7.19 -10.19
C PRO A 541 -39.90 6.43 -11.45
N ARG A 542 -38.59 6.16 -11.54
CA ARG A 542 -37.99 5.42 -12.66
C ARG A 542 -38.21 3.92 -12.61
N SER A 543 -38.49 3.35 -11.41
CA SER A 543 -38.69 1.90 -11.22
C SER A 543 -39.92 1.40 -11.95
N ALA A 544 -40.95 2.24 -12.10
CA ALA A 544 -42.21 1.92 -12.77
C ALA A 544 -42.23 2.28 -14.26
N SER A 545 -41.24 3.03 -14.76
CA SER A 545 -41.19 3.41 -16.18
C SER A 545 -40.79 2.22 -17.03
N VAL A 546 -41.80 1.61 -17.70
CA VAL A 546 -41.60 0.56 -18.72
C VAL A 546 -42.23 1.07 -20.00
N THR A 547 -41.46 1.13 -21.08
CA THR A 547 -41.94 1.46 -22.43
C THR A 547 -42.91 0.35 -22.87
N GLY A 548 -44.16 0.73 -23.16
CA GLY A 548 -45.16 -0.17 -23.77
C GLY A 548 -46.20 -0.81 -22.83
N VAL A 549 -46.22 -0.51 -21.52
CA VAL A 549 -47.23 -1.04 -20.58
C VAL A 549 -48.06 0.09 -20.00
N SER A 550 -49.35 0.14 -20.35
CA SER A 550 -50.31 1.20 -19.95
C SER A 550 -51.36 0.71 -18.94
N GLY A 551 -50.93 0.08 -17.84
CA GLY A 551 -51.83 -0.34 -16.76
C GLY A 551 -51.47 0.32 -15.42
N SER A 552 -52.45 0.92 -14.73
CA SER A 552 -52.27 1.52 -13.40
C SER A 552 -51.81 0.50 -12.35
N ASP A 553 -52.35 -0.72 -12.41
CA ASP A 553 -52.09 -1.78 -11.45
C ASP A 553 -50.68 -2.39 -11.58
N ILE A 554 -50.24 -2.57 -12.84
CA ILE A 554 -48.86 -3.03 -13.10
C ILE A 554 -47.84 -2.01 -12.61
N ARG A 555 -48.12 -0.73 -12.81
CA ARG A 555 -47.26 0.34 -12.33
C ARG A 555 -47.20 0.38 -10.81
N ARG A 556 -48.33 0.23 -10.12
CA ARG A 556 -48.42 0.17 -8.65
C ARG A 556 -47.66 -1.04 -8.09
N SER A 557 -47.86 -2.23 -8.67
CA SER A 557 -47.18 -3.46 -8.28
C SER A 557 -45.66 -3.30 -8.39
N ARG A 558 -45.13 -2.68 -9.47
CA ARG A 558 -43.70 -2.44 -9.63
C ARG A 558 -43.11 -1.46 -8.62
N TYR A 559 -43.84 -0.43 -8.20
CA TYR A 559 -43.41 0.44 -7.12
C TYR A 559 -43.28 -0.34 -5.81
N ILE A 560 -44.27 -1.14 -5.46
CA ILE A 560 -44.26 -1.92 -4.24
C ILE A 560 -43.09 -2.89 -4.25
N VAL A 561 -42.92 -3.68 -5.31
CA VAL A 561 -41.79 -4.62 -5.42
C VAL A 561 -40.43 -3.90 -5.34
N TYR A 562 -40.29 -2.74 -5.99
CA TYR A 562 -39.05 -1.96 -5.92
C TYR A 562 -38.78 -1.50 -4.50
N ILE A 563 -39.78 -0.92 -3.81
CA ILE A 563 -39.65 -0.44 -2.42
C ILE A 563 -39.30 -1.61 -1.49
N LEU A 564 -39.93 -2.77 -1.65
CA LEU A 564 -39.58 -3.96 -0.87
C LEU A 564 -38.14 -4.40 -1.11
N CYS A 565 -37.70 -4.46 -2.38
CA CYS A 565 -36.31 -4.79 -2.72
C CYS A 565 -35.29 -3.76 -2.16
N ALA A 566 -35.67 -2.50 -2.08
CA ALA A 566 -34.79 -1.46 -1.55
C ALA A 566 -34.76 -1.43 -0.02
N ALA A 567 -35.90 -1.58 0.63
CA ALA A 567 -36.05 -1.34 2.06
C ALA A 567 -35.87 -2.61 2.92
N VAL A 568 -36.43 -3.74 2.51
CA VAL A 568 -36.47 -4.92 3.38
C VAL A 568 -35.11 -5.46 3.75
N PRO A 569 -34.12 -5.64 2.81
CA PRO A 569 -32.82 -6.17 3.18
C PRO A 569 -32.09 -5.25 4.15
N MET A 570 -32.15 -3.92 3.95
CA MET A 570 -31.49 -2.96 4.82
C MET A 570 -32.14 -2.89 6.20
N LEU A 571 -33.48 -2.93 6.26
CA LEU A 571 -34.21 -2.96 7.53
C LEU A 571 -33.94 -4.24 8.33
N MET A 572 -33.83 -5.39 7.67
CA MET A 572 -33.47 -6.65 8.34
C MET A 572 -32.11 -6.54 9.03
N ILE A 573 -31.11 -6.04 8.33
CA ILE A 573 -29.77 -5.87 8.90
C ILE A 573 -29.76 -4.81 10.02
N ALA A 574 -30.49 -3.71 9.84
CA ALA A 574 -30.63 -2.70 10.88
C ALA A 574 -31.30 -3.27 12.15
N LEU A 575 -32.32 -4.08 12.00
CA LEU A 575 -33.00 -4.76 13.11
C LEU A 575 -32.06 -5.76 13.82
N ILE A 576 -31.22 -6.49 13.06
CA ILE A 576 -30.20 -7.39 13.65
C ILE A 576 -29.22 -6.58 14.49
N GLN A 577 -28.74 -5.43 13.99
CA GLN A 577 -27.82 -4.57 14.76
C GLN A 577 -28.49 -4.00 16.01
N MET A 578 -29.73 -3.50 15.87
CA MET A 578 -30.50 -2.97 17.00
C MET A 578 -30.78 -4.02 18.05
N TRP A 579 -31.15 -5.24 17.65
CA TRP A 579 -31.31 -6.37 18.55
C TRP A 579 -30.02 -6.73 19.26
N TYR A 580 -28.90 -6.81 18.55
CA TYR A 580 -27.59 -7.11 19.10
C TYR A 580 -27.12 -6.04 20.12
N ASN A 581 -27.37 -4.77 19.83
CA ASN A 581 -27.10 -3.68 20.77
C ASN A 581 -27.99 -3.81 22.02
N TYR A 582 -29.28 -4.06 21.84
CA TYR A 582 -30.24 -4.19 22.95
C TYR A 582 -29.90 -5.33 23.90
N VAL A 583 -29.50 -6.49 23.37
CA VAL A 583 -29.14 -7.65 24.20
C VAL A 583 -27.85 -7.37 25.00
N ARG A 584 -26.91 -6.57 24.46
CA ARG A 584 -25.68 -6.22 25.17
C ARG A 584 -25.84 -5.11 26.20
N PHE A 585 -26.55 -4.05 25.83
CA PHE A 585 -26.53 -2.78 26.58
C PHE A 585 -27.92 -2.28 26.97
N GLY A 586 -28.98 -3.06 26.76
CA GLY A 586 -30.34 -2.67 27.09
C GLY A 586 -30.95 -1.56 26.20
N SER A 587 -30.19 -1.06 25.22
CA SER A 587 -30.61 -0.01 24.28
C SER A 587 -30.28 -0.40 22.84
N PRO A 588 -31.23 -0.28 21.88
CA PRO A 588 -31.00 -0.62 20.48
C PRO A 588 -30.03 0.37 19.76
N PHE A 589 -29.80 1.55 20.34
CA PHE A 589 -28.97 2.61 19.79
C PHE A 589 -27.65 2.78 20.50
N ASP A 590 -27.34 1.99 21.50
CA ASP A 590 -26.07 1.98 22.18
C ASP A 590 -25.08 1.03 21.52
N PHE A 591 -23.98 1.55 21.00
CA PHE A 591 -22.90 0.77 20.37
C PHE A 591 -21.78 0.40 21.36
N GLY A 592 -21.86 0.90 22.61
CA GLY A 592 -21.00 0.51 23.71
C GLY A 592 -19.62 1.18 23.77
N ILE A 593 -19.25 2.06 22.84
CA ILE A 593 -17.92 2.64 22.79
C ILE A 593 -17.51 3.35 24.08
N GLN A 594 -18.47 3.95 24.81
CA GLN A 594 -18.24 4.59 26.11
C GLN A 594 -17.81 3.61 27.20
N TYR A 595 -18.03 2.32 27.05
CA TYR A 595 -17.67 1.28 28.02
C TYR A 595 -16.29 0.65 27.72
N SER A 596 -15.54 1.23 26.80
CA SER A 596 -14.27 0.69 26.30
C SER A 596 -13.13 0.92 27.29
N LEU A 597 -12.41 -0.15 27.62
CA LEU A 597 -11.22 -0.11 28.46
C LEU A 597 -9.98 0.19 27.60
N THR A 598 -9.85 1.46 27.23
CA THR A 598 -8.74 1.95 26.40
C THR A 598 -7.94 3.02 27.13
N ILE A 599 -7.17 3.82 26.38
CA ILE A 599 -6.43 4.97 26.92
C ILE A 599 -7.37 6.07 27.40
N ASN A 600 -8.47 6.32 26.67
CA ASN A 600 -9.40 7.40 26.96
C ASN A 600 -10.60 6.91 27.76
N ASP A 601 -11.03 7.70 28.74
CA ASP A 601 -12.31 7.54 29.40
C ASP A 601 -13.42 8.22 28.58
N PHE A 602 -14.12 7.43 27.77
CA PHE A 602 -15.23 7.92 26.95
C PHE A 602 -16.49 8.20 27.73
N THR A 603 -16.59 7.80 29.01
CA THR A 603 -17.73 8.14 29.87
C THR A 603 -17.68 9.60 30.31
N ASN A 604 -16.47 10.15 30.44
CA ASN A 604 -16.21 11.53 30.84
C ASN A 604 -15.63 12.40 29.70
N ALA A 605 -15.56 11.84 28.47
CA ALA A 605 -15.00 12.55 27.34
C ALA A 605 -15.77 13.83 27.02
N GLN A 606 -15.07 14.95 27.00
CA GLN A 606 -15.63 16.23 26.55
C GLN A 606 -15.42 16.38 25.06
N TYR A 607 -16.50 16.67 24.32
CA TYR A 607 -16.40 16.95 22.88
C TYR A 607 -15.74 18.30 22.63
N HIS A 608 -14.54 18.28 22.08
CA HIS A 608 -13.81 19.46 21.64
C HIS A 608 -14.01 19.70 20.13
N SER A 609 -15.05 20.41 19.74
CA SER A 609 -15.42 20.63 18.33
C SER A 609 -14.30 21.19 17.44
N LYS A 610 -13.36 21.94 18.02
CA LYS A 610 -12.18 22.46 17.31
C LYS A 610 -11.21 21.36 16.90
N LEU A 611 -11.12 20.27 17.68
CA LEU A 611 -10.21 19.15 17.41
C LEU A 611 -10.69 18.31 16.23
N SER A 612 -12.00 18.22 15.95
CA SER A 612 -12.50 17.52 14.78
C SER A 612 -12.02 18.10 13.44
N LEU A 613 -11.58 19.36 13.43
CA LEU A 613 -11.01 19.98 12.24
C LEU A 613 -9.59 19.49 11.93
N VAL A 614 -8.85 18.99 12.91
CA VAL A 614 -7.47 18.53 12.74
C VAL A 614 -7.40 17.29 11.82
N PRO A 615 -8.13 16.19 12.08
CA PRO A 615 -8.16 15.06 11.15
C PRO A 615 -8.70 15.48 9.77
N VAL A 616 -9.73 16.29 9.69
CA VAL A 616 -10.26 16.78 8.41
C VAL A 616 -9.16 17.48 7.60
N PHE A 617 -8.42 18.41 8.24
CA PHE A 617 -7.34 19.11 7.57
C PHE A 617 -6.23 18.16 7.11
N ASN A 618 -5.77 17.25 7.97
CA ASN A 618 -4.68 16.33 7.67
C ASN A 618 -5.07 15.30 6.60
N TYR A 619 -6.26 14.70 6.68
CA TYR A 619 -6.72 13.78 5.64
C TYR A 619 -6.93 14.44 4.28
N LEU A 620 -7.29 15.73 4.26
CA LEU A 620 -7.45 16.45 2.99
C LEU A 620 -6.12 17.02 2.48
N PHE A 621 -5.38 17.74 3.32
CA PHE A 621 -4.29 18.63 2.93
C PHE A 621 -2.94 18.29 3.57
N GLY A 622 -2.81 17.19 4.29
CA GLY A 622 -1.53 16.76 4.83
C GLY A 622 -0.48 16.68 3.71
N ILE A 623 0.62 17.40 3.89
CA ILE A 623 1.71 17.43 2.91
C ILE A 623 2.61 16.21 3.17
N PRO A 624 2.98 15.43 2.15
CA PRO A 624 3.93 14.35 2.35
C PRO A 624 5.29 14.90 2.80
N SER A 625 5.82 14.38 3.88
CA SER A 625 7.15 14.74 4.37
C SER A 625 8.20 13.98 3.56
N PHE A 626 8.99 14.71 2.78
CA PHE A 626 10.08 14.15 1.99
C PHE A 626 11.39 14.26 2.76
N VAL A 627 12.06 13.13 2.97
CA VAL A 627 13.34 13.06 3.65
C VAL A 627 14.37 12.32 2.79
N MET A 628 15.66 12.58 3.03
CA MET A 628 16.75 11.94 2.28
C MET A 628 17.08 10.51 2.77
N ARG A 629 16.29 9.99 3.70
CA ARG A 629 16.39 8.63 4.21
C ARG A 629 15.26 7.77 3.64
N TYR A 630 15.54 6.51 3.28
CA TYR A 630 14.51 5.56 2.86
C TYR A 630 13.48 5.37 4.01
N PRO A 631 12.18 5.30 3.73
CA PRO A 631 11.52 5.22 2.42
C PRO A 631 11.20 6.56 1.75
N PHE A 632 11.87 7.63 2.05
CA PHE A 632 11.79 8.97 1.44
C PHE A 632 10.51 9.75 1.68
N VAL A 633 9.40 9.10 1.92
CA VAL A 633 8.12 9.72 2.32
C VAL A 633 7.78 9.18 3.69
N TYR A 634 7.98 10.01 4.69
CA TYR A 634 7.73 9.65 6.08
C TYR A 634 6.34 10.07 6.52
N THR A 635 5.80 9.27 7.40
CA THR A 635 4.62 9.60 8.20
C THR A 635 5.11 10.03 9.58
N GLU A 636 5.19 11.33 9.81
CA GLU A 636 5.65 11.87 11.09
C GLU A 636 4.53 11.86 12.14
N TYR A 637 4.92 11.64 13.40
CA TYR A 637 4.05 11.85 14.53
C TYR A 637 3.93 13.35 14.80
N GLN A 638 2.69 13.83 14.92
CA GLN A 638 2.40 15.14 15.45
C GLN A 638 1.59 14.97 16.72
N SER A 639 2.15 15.36 17.85
CA SER A 639 1.42 15.42 19.11
C SER A 639 0.71 16.76 19.23
N LEU A 640 -0.53 16.74 19.73
CA LEU A 640 -1.27 17.92 20.13
C LEU A 640 -1.53 17.79 21.64
N ASP A 641 -0.92 18.67 22.39
CA ASP A 641 -1.21 18.78 23.83
C ASP A 641 -2.57 19.47 24.00
N VAL A 642 -3.54 18.73 24.48
CA VAL A 642 -4.91 19.22 24.72
C VAL A 642 -5.25 18.95 26.17
N GLU A 643 -5.42 20.03 26.94
CA GLU A 643 -5.78 19.96 28.35
C GLU A 643 -7.07 19.16 28.56
N GLY A 644 -7.04 18.19 29.44
CA GLY A 644 -8.18 17.34 29.77
C GLY A 644 -8.40 16.16 28.82
N PHE A 645 -7.50 15.94 27.85
CA PHE A 645 -7.54 14.81 26.94
C PHE A 645 -6.24 14.01 27.07
N LEU A 646 -6.34 12.77 27.53
CA LEU A 646 -5.16 11.91 27.77
C LEU A 646 -4.46 11.47 26.48
N TYR A 647 -5.12 11.60 25.34
CA TYR A 647 -4.54 11.36 24.04
C TYR A 647 -3.83 12.62 23.54
N ALA A 648 -2.68 12.91 24.12
CA ALA A 648 -1.80 13.97 23.62
C ALA A 648 -1.37 13.71 22.16
N ASP A 649 -1.41 12.46 21.72
CA ASP A 649 -1.08 12.01 20.36
C ASP A 649 -2.34 11.84 19.51
N LEU A 650 -3.14 12.87 19.35
CA LEU A 650 -4.30 12.89 18.45
C LEU A 650 -3.95 12.52 17.00
N ILE A 651 -2.68 12.66 16.64
CA ILE A 651 -2.17 12.36 15.30
C ILE A 651 -1.09 11.33 15.43
N THR A 652 -1.46 10.06 15.29
CA THR A 652 -0.50 8.97 15.42
C THR A 652 0.48 8.88 14.26
N LYS A 653 0.08 9.24 13.04
CA LYS A 653 0.98 9.35 11.88
C LYS A 653 0.40 10.31 10.84
N ASN A 654 1.19 11.27 10.40
CA ASN A 654 0.80 12.15 9.32
C ASN A 654 0.86 11.40 7.98
N THR A 655 -0.28 11.26 7.33
CA THR A 655 -0.34 10.75 5.96
C THR A 655 -0.31 11.89 4.97
N SER A 656 0.03 11.57 3.73
CA SER A 656 -0.28 12.49 2.64
C SER A 656 -1.79 12.64 2.53
N GLY A 657 -2.26 13.85 2.58
CA GLY A 657 -3.68 14.17 2.38
C GLY A 657 -4.14 13.82 0.96
N ILE A 658 -5.44 13.61 0.81
CA ILE A 658 -6.05 13.16 -0.46
C ILE A 658 -5.69 14.09 -1.63
N PHE A 659 -5.60 15.40 -1.42
CA PHE A 659 -5.20 16.33 -2.47
C PHE A 659 -3.77 16.11 -2.98
N PHE A 660 -2.89 15.57 -2.16
CA PHE A 660 -1.51 15.25 -2.54
C PHE A 660 -1.33 13.80 -2.97
N LEU A 661 -2.19 12.88 -2.55
CA LEU A 661 -2.20 11.52 -3.08
C LEU A 661 -2.87 11.43 -4.44
N VAL A 662 -3.99 12.14 -4.61
CA VAL A 662 -4.83 12.17 -5.81
C VAL A 662 -4.77 13.58 -6.39
N LEU A 663 -3.71 13.94 -7.10
CA LEU A 663 -3.59 15.30 -7.68
C LEU A 663 -4.84 15.75 -8.47
N PRO A 664 -5.59 14.87 -9.18
CA PRO A 664 -6.88 15.24 -9.77
C PRO A 664 -7.92 15.76 -8.77
N ALA A 665 -7.75 15.55 -7.45
CA ALA A 665 -8.64 16.11 -6.42
C ALA A 665 -8.68 17.65 -6.45
N PHE A 666 -7.62 18.32 -6.90
CA PHE A 666 -7.66 19.76 -7.12
C PHE A 666 -8.76 20.20 -8.10
N ALA A 667 -9.32 19.27 -8.90
CA ALA A 667 -10.47 19.55 -9.73
C ALA A 667 -11.74 19.89 -8.91
N TYR A 668 -11.84 19.50 -7.64
CA TYR A 668 -12.95 19.90 -6.77
C TYR A 668 -13.11 21.42 -6.67
N PHE A 669 -12.02 22.18 -6.69
CA PHE A 669 -12.07 23.65 -6.72
C PHE A 669 -12.67 24.21 -8.02
N LEU A 670 -12.78 23.37 -9.05
CA LEU A 670 -13.41 23.71 -10.33
C LEU A 670 -14.82 23.11 -10.48
N SER A 671 -15.42 22.59 -9.41
CA SER A 671 -16.75 21.95 -9.44
C SER A 671 -17.83 22.88 -10.01
N GLY A 672 -17.82 24.17 -9.66
CA GLY A 672 -18.74 25.14 -10.20
C GLY A 672 -18.63 25.31 -11.73
N LYS A 673 -17.42 25.20 -12.28
CA LYS A 673 -17.18 25.20 -13.72
C LYS A 673 -17.68 23.90 -14.38
N ALA A 674 -17.41 22.74 -13.75
CA ALA A 674 -17.89 21.45 -14.23
C ALA A 674 -19.42 21.42 -14.29
N LEU A 675 -20.11 21.89 -13.24
CA LEU A 675 -21.57 21.96 -13.20
C LEU A 675 -22.15 22.84 -14.31
N LYS A 676 -21.49 23.95 -14.64
CA LYS A 676 -21.93 24.83 -15.75
C LYS A 676 -21.80 24.18 -17.13
N MET A 677 -20.94 23.15 -17.26
CA MET A 677 -20.77 22.38 -18.50
C MET A 677 -21.87 21.34 -18.71
N LEU A 678 -22.67 21.02 -17.68
CA LEU A 678 -23.78 20.08 -17.79
C LEU A 678 -24.98 20.72 -18.50
N PRO A 679 -25.73 19.94 -19.31
CA PRO A 679 -26.73 20.51 -20.24
C PRO A 679 -27.91 21.17 -19.54
N ASP A 680 -28.37 20.63 -18.42
CA ASP A 680 -29.63 21.10 -17.80
C ASP A 680 -29.53 21.16 -16.26
N LYS A 681 -30.50 21.87 -15.63
CA LYS A 681 -30.56 22.05 -14.18
C LYS A 681 -30.69 20.68 -13.43
N LYS A 682 -31.44 19.74 -14.01
CA LYS A 682 -31.64 18.41 -13.41
C LYS A 682 -30.34 17.63 -13.33
N SER A 683 -29.55 17.59 -14.42
CA SER A 683 -28.23 16.98 -14.45
C SER A 683 -27.28 17.59 -13.43
N ARG A 684 -27.36 18.92 -13.21
CA ARG A 684 -26.55 19.61 -12.19
C ARG A 684 -26.92 19.17 -10.77
N ILE A 685 -28.23 19.15 -10.46
CA ILE A 685 -28.73 18.72 -9.15
C ILE A 685 -28.35 17.26 -8.89
N LEU A 686 -28.54 16.39 -9.89
CA LEU A 686 -28.17 14.98 -9.78
C LEU A 686 -26.67 14.78 -9.57
N SER A 687 -25.83 15.56 -10.23
CA SER A 687 -24.40 15.49 -10.02
C SER A 687 -23.98 15.95 -8.61
N ILE A 688 -24.63 16.98 -8.07
CA ILE A 688 -24.42 17.40 -6.68
C ILE A 688 -24.85 16.28 -5.73
N LEU A 689 -25.99 15.65 -5.97
CA LEU A 689 -26.51 14.57 -5.13
C LEU A 689 -25.59 13.33 -5.19
N TYR A 690 -25.25 12.86 -6.39
CA TYR A 690 -24.55 11.57 -6.56
C TYR A 690 -23.03 11.66 -6.36
N ILE A 691 -22.45 12.86 -6.39
CA ILE A 691 -21.02 13.08 -6.19
C ILE A 691 -20.79 13.89 -4.90
N GLY A 692 -21.50 15.00 -4.71
CA GLY A 692 -21.29 15.86 -3.55
C GLY A 692 -21.57 15.14 -2.22
N LEU A 693 -22.65 14.36 -2.15
CA LEU A 693 -23.05 13.67 -0.92
C LEU A 693 -22.06 12.55 -0.56
N PRO A 694 -21.86 11.47 -1.37
CA PRO A 694 -21.00 10.34 -0.98
C PRO A 694 -19.51 10.61 -1.13
N CYS A 695 -19.10 11.54 -2.02
CA CYS A 695 -17.67 11.74 -2.31
C CYS A 695 -17.06 12.99 -1.63
N VAL A 696 -17.87 13.79 -0.94
CA VAL A 696 -17.39 15.00 -0.24
C VAL A 696 -17.99 15.08 1.16
N ILE A 697 -19.33 15.14 1.28
CA ILE A 697 -19.99 15.39 2.57
C ILE A 697 -19.78 14.24 3.54
N MET A 698 -20.06 13.00 3.12
CA MET A 698 -19.92 11.84 4.00
C MET A 698 -18.46 11.56 4.40
N PRO A 699 -17.47 11.62 3.49
CA PRO A 699 -16.07 11.60 3.87
C PRO A 699 -15.69 12.61 4.95
N VAL A 700 -16.11 13.86 4.81
CA VAL A 700 -15.82 14.91 5.81
C VAL A 700 -16.48 14.59 7.16
N ILE A 701 -17.70 14.03 7.16
CA ILE A 701 -18.37 13.61 8.40
C ILE A 701 -17.56 12.48 9.07
N ILE A 702 -17.11 11.48 8.33
CA ILE A 702 -16.28 10.39 8.87
C ILE A 702 -14.97 10.95 9.43
N MET A 703 -14.28 11.79 8.66
CA MET A 703 -13.02 12.42 9.11
C MET A 703 -13.20 13.22 10.39
N ALA A 704 -14.32 13.92 10.53
CA ALA A 704 -14.63 14.69 11.73
C ALA A 704 -15.02 13.79 12.92
N ALA A 705 -15.62 12.64 12.67
CA ALA A 705 -16.10 11.72 13.71
C ALA A 705 -14.97 10.88 14.35
N VAL A 706 -13.84 10.69 13.67
CA VAL A 706 -12.74 9.84 14.18
C VAL A 706 -11.77 10.55 15.14
N TRP A 707 -12.01 11.81 15.48
CA TRP A 707 -11.10 12.60 16.31
C TRP A 707 -10.89 11.99 17.71
N GLU A 708 -11.92 11.38 18.30
CA GLU A 708 -11.86 10.78 19.64
C GLU A 708 -10.99 9.52 19.67
N SER A 709 -11.00 8.76 18.58
CA SER A 709 -10.20 7.53 18.42
C SER A 709 -8.76 7.81 17.99
N GLY A 710 -8.38 9.08 17.84
CA GLY A 710 -7.11 9.52 17.27
C GLY A 710 -7.11 9.46 15.73
N TYR A 711 -6.18 10.20 15.15
CA TYR A 711 -5.96 10.21 13.71
C TYR A 711 -5.12 9.01 13.28
N SER A 712 -5.72 8.08 12.53
CA SER A 712 -5.01 6.90 12.02
C SER A 712 -5.09 6.81 10.49
N ILE A 713 -3.96 6.45 9.87
CA ILE A 713 -3.83 6.28 8.42
C ILE A 713 -4.79 5.21 7.87
N ARG A 714 -5.06 4.14 8.63
CA ARG A 714 -5.93 3.04 8.23
C ARG A 714 -7.38 3.49 7.97
N TYR A 715 -7.85 4.53 8.65
CA TYR A 715 -9.21 5.05 8.45
C TYR A 715 -9.44 5.66 7.06
N MET A 716 -8.38 5.91 6.29
CA MET A 716 -8.51 6.36 4.90
C MET A 716 -9.27 5.36 4.01
N VAL A 717 -9.33 4.09 4.39
CA VAL A 717 -10.08 3.07 3.65
C VAL A 717 -11.58 3.34 3.60
N ASP A 718 -12.11 4.09 4.57
CA ASP A 718 -13.54 4.40 4.69
C ASP A 718 -13.99 5.54 3.76
N PHE A 719 -13.07 6.32 3.13
CA PHE A 719 -13.46 7.52 2.38
C PHE A 719 -12.53 7.92 1.23
N SER A 720 -11.30 7.42 1.16
CA SER A 720 -10.32 7.95 0.19
C SER A 720 -10.66 7.61 -1.26
N TRP A 721 -11.18 6.41 -1.51
CA TRP A 721 -11.56 5.98 -2.85
C TRP A 721 -12.84 6.68 -3.35
N GLU A 722 -13.79 6.98 -2.46
CA GLU A 722 -14.98 7.77 -2.79
C GLU A 722 -14.58 9.17 -3.21
N MET A 723 -13.69 9.82 -2.43
CA MET A 723 -13.19 11.14 -2.78
C MET A 723 -12.41 11.12 -4.09
N ALA A 724 -11.59 10.10 -4.33
CA ALA A 724 -10.89 9.94 -5.60
C ALA A 724 -11.88 9.77 -6.78
N MET A 725 -12.95 8.98 -6.59
CA MET A 725 -13.98 8.78 -7.61
C MET A 725 -14.71 10.08 -7.94
N GLY A 726 -15.06 10.87 -6.94
CA GLY A 726 -15.68 12.19 -7.12
C GLY A 726 -14.73 13.18 -7.80
N ALA A 727 -13.46 13.20 -7.43
CA ALA A 727 -12.42 14.00 -8.09
C ALA A 727 -12.30 13.65 -9.58
N PHE A 728 -12.31 12.35 -9.89
CA PHE A 728 -12.30 11.88 -11.29
C PHE A 728 -13.57 12.29 -12.03
N ALA A 729 -14.74 12.26 -11.39
CA ALA A 729 -15.97 12.73 -12.02
C ALA A 729 -15.88 14.18 -12.45
N VAL A 730 -15.39 15.07 -11.58
CA VAL A 730 -15.20 16.48 -11.88
C VAL A 730 -14.12 16.67 -12.96
N PHE A 731 -12.96 16.03 -12.79
CA PHE A 731 -11.85 16.16 -13.74
C PHE A 731 -12.22 15.66 -15.14
N PHE A 732 -12.87 14.50 -15.26
CA PHE A 732 -13.27 13.92 -16.54
C PHE A 732 -14.40 14.69 -17.19
N CYS A 733 -15.32 15.25 -16.41
CA CYS A 733 -16.35 16.15 -16.92
C CYS A 733 -15.70 17.37 -17.60
N ILE A 734 -14.76 18.04 -16.93
CA ILE A 734 -14.05 19.19 -17.50
C ILE A 734 -13.23 18.75 -18.72
N TYR A 735 -12.49 17.64 -18.63
CA TYR A 735 -11.64 17.14 -19.71
C TYR A 735 -12.43 16.82 -20.99
N LEU A 736 -13.57 16.14 -20.87
CA LEU A 736 -14.37 15.73 -22.03
C LEU A 736 -15.01 16.94 -22.70
N ASN A 737 -15.46 17.94 -21.94
CA ASN A 737 -16.10 19.14 -22.43
C ASN A 737 -15.12 20.27 -22.82
N MET A 738 -13.80 20.07 -22.60
CA MET A 738 -12.78 21.06 -22.95
C MET A 738 -12.66 21.22 -24.47
N LYS A 739 -12.94 22.42 -24.98
CA LYS A 739 -12.84 22.78 -26.42
C LYS A 739 -11.40 23.05 -26.83
N ASN A 740 -10.59 23.69 -25.96
CA ASN A 740 -9.20 24.03 -26.27
C ASN A 740 -8.34 22.77 -26.27
N GLN A 741 -7.82 22.39 -27.45
CA GLN A 741 -7.03 21.16 -27.63
C GLN A 741 -5.68 21.20 -26.91
N THR A 742 -5.07 22.37 -26.76
CA THR A 742 -3.80 22.53 -26.01
C THR A 742 -4.02 22.25 -24.53
N VAL A 743 -5.05 22.85 -23.95
CA VAL A 743 -5.45 22.61 -22.55
C VAL A 743 -5.83 21.16 -22.34
N LYS A 744 -6.59 20.57 -23.26
CA LYS A 744 -6.98 19.15 -23.20
C LYS A 744 -5.77 18.22 -23.23
N LYS A 745 -4.75 18.50 -24.05
CA LYS A 745 -3.48 17.76 -24.07
C LYS A 745 -2.72 17.92 -22.74
N LEU A 746 -2.69 19.13 -22.18
CA LEU A 746 -2.06 19.39 -20.90
C LEU A 746 -2.75 18.65 -19.75
N MET A 747 -4.07 18.68 -19.69
CA MET A 747 -4.86 17.92 -18.71
C MET A 747 -4.59 16.42 -18.80
N LYS A 748 -4.48 15.87 -20.02
CA LYS A 748 -4.11 14.46 -20.19
C LYS A 748 -2.69 14.17 -19.68
N LYS A 749 -1.72 15.04 -19.95
CA LYS A 749 -0.35 14.90 -19.42
C LYS A 749 -0.35 14.97 -17.89
N PHE A 750 -1.06 15.92 -17.32
CA PHE A 750 -1.22 16.07 -15.88
C PHE A 750 -1.82 14.81 -15.24
N PHE A 751 -2.85 14.21 -15.87
CA PHE A 751 -3.45 12.98 -15.37
C PHE A 751 -2.48 11.79 -15.42
N MET A 752 -1.65 11.68 -16.46
CA MET A 752 -0.60 10.66 -16.54
C MET A 752 0.52 10.91 -15.51
N PHE A 753 0.89 12.16 -15.31
CA PHE A 753 1.82 12.54 -14.24
C PHE A 753 1.24 12.17 -12.86
N SER A 754 -0.05 12.43 -12.63
CA SER A 754 -0.74 12.06 -11.38
C SER A 754 -0.69 10.56 -11.11
N MET A 755 -0.73 9.73 -12.15
CA MET A 755 -0.55 8.26 -12.00
C MET A 755 0.87 7.93 -11.53
N VAL A 756 1.90 8.52 -12.15
CA VAL A 756 3.31 8.31 -11.75
C VAL A 756 3.54 8.80 -10.32
N TRP A 757 3.00 9.97 -9.99
CA TRP A 757 3.05 10.56 -8.67
C TRP A 757 2.40 9.67 -7.61
N ALA A 758 1.18 9.17 -7.87
CA ALA A 758 0.47 8.26 -6.97
C ALA A 758 1.27 6.95 -6.75
N ILE A 759 1.87 6.40 -7.82
CA ILE A 759 2.74 5.20 -7.71
C ILE A 759 3.94 5.50 -6.79
N ALA A 760 4.59 6.64 -6.97
CA ALA A 760 5.77 7.00 -6.18
C ALA A 760 5.40 7.30 -4.71
N VAL A 761 4.48 8.24 -4.47
CA VAL A 761 4.14 8.69 -3.10
C VAL A 761 3.44 7.59 -2.32
N SER A 762 2.37 6.99 -2.87
CA SER A 762 1.68 5.90 -2.19
C SER A 762 2.56 4.66 -2.04
N GLY A 763 3.41 4.36 -3.04
CA GLY A 763 4.35 3.25 -2.97
C GLY A 763 5.36 3.41 -1.83
N PHE A 764 5.92 4.59 -1.64
CA PHE A 764 6.84 4.84 -0.52
C PHE A 764 6.13 4.89 0.83
N GLN A 765 4.91 5.41 0.90
CA GLN A 765 4.12 5.36 2.14
C GLN A 765 3.74 3.92 2.54
N ILE A 766 3.35 3.10 1.57
CA ILE A 766 3.09 1.68 1.78
C ILE A 766 4.38 0.99 2.26
N ALA A 767 5.51 1.29 1.64
CA ALA A 767 6.80 0.77 2.05
C ALA A 767 7.15 1.19 3.50
N ASP A 768 6.94 2.45 3.88
CA ASP A 768 7.16 2.94 5.24
C ASP A 768 6.33 2.16 6.27
N GLN A 769 5.05 1.96 5.99
CA GLN A 769 4.16 1.17 6.85
C GLN A 769 4.61 -0.29 6.98
N MET A 770 4.99 -0.90 5.87
CA MET A 770 5.47 -2.28 5.87
C MET A 770 6.77 -2.43 6.66
N PHE A 771 7.73 -1.51 6.48
CA PHE A 771 9.01 -1.58 7.18
C PHE A 771 8.86 -1.32 8.67
N ASN A 772 8.07 -0.34 9.06
CA ASN A 772 7.88 -0.02 10.47
C ASN A 772 7.12 -1.12 11.25
N ASN A 773 6.25 -1.86 10.57
CA ASN A 773 5.41 -2.85 11.24
C ASN A 773 5.79 -4.32 10.92
N SER A 774 6.51 -4.58 9.83
CA SER A 774 6.70 -5.94 9.33
C SER A 774 8.14 -6.28 8.96
N PHE A 775 8.91 -5.32 8.48
CA PHE A 775 10.25 -5.57 7.96
C PHE A 775 11.38 -5.26 8.94
N ASN A 776 11.10 -4.82 10.17
CA ASN A 776 12.11 -4.76 11.22
C ASN A 776 12.77 -6.13 11.45
N SER A 777 12.04 -7.21 11.19
CA SER A 777 12.53 -8.59 11.22
C SER A 777 13.36 -8.97 9.97
N PHE A 778 13.39 -8.12 8.91
CA PHE A 778 14.05 -8.44 7.64
C PHE A 778 15.00 -7.31 7.17
N PRO A 779 16.06 -7.01 7.92
CA PRO A 779 16.96 -5.89 7.66
C PRO A 779 17.68 -6.00 6.30
N GLU A 780 17.89 -7.21 5.78
CA GLU A 780 18.50 -7.42 4.46
C GLU A 780 17.65 -6.86 3.31
N ILE A 781 16.32 -7.00 3.41
CA ILE A 781 15.41 -6.50 2.38
C ILE A 781 15.31 -4.99 2.47
N GLN A 782 15.18 -4.45 3.68
CA GLN A 782 15.23 -3.01 3.91
C GLN A 782 16.50 -2.41 3.31
N TYR A 783 17.66 -2.99 3.62
CA TYR A 783 18.93 -2.57 3.06
C TYR A 783 18.95 -2.63 1.52
N SER A 784 18.46 -3.73 0.93
CA SER A 784 18.46 -3.90 -0.52
C SER A 784 17.59 -2.86 -1.23
N ILE A 785 16.45 -2.50 -0.64
CA ILE A 785 15.57 -1.46 -1.18
C ILE A 785 16.17 -0.07 -0.93
N GLU A 786 16.74 0.20 0.24
CA GLU A 786 17.42 1.45 0.53
C GLU A 786 18.57 1.68 -0.45
N GLN A 787 19.44 0.70 -0.66
CA GLN A 787 20.52 0.78 -1.62
C GLN A 787 20.07 0.96 -3.07
N ALA A 788 18.89 0.45 -3.43
CA ALA A 788 18.34 0.67 -4.76
C ALA A 788 18.01 2.13 -5.04
N PHE A 789 17.58 2.88 -4.04
CA PHE A 789 17.07 4.25 -4.21
C PHE A 789 17.96 5.31 -3.57
N ALA A 790 18.65 5.03 -2.49
CA ALA A 790 19.55 5.95 -1.79
C ALA A 790 21.00 5.80 -2.27
N PHE A 791 21.22 5.95 -3.56
CA PHE A 791 22.55 5.79 -4.19
C PHE A 791 23.61 6.79 -3.72
N TRP A 792 23.21 7.85 -3.07
CA TRP A 792 24.10 8.90 -2.53
C TRP A 792 24.64 8.56 -1.13
N LYS A 793 24.21 7.47 -0.50
CA LYS A 793 24.71 7.01 0.80
C LYS A 793 25.82 6.01 0.66
#